data_73e10cc2fd61855b766e82767f67a70c
#
_entry.id   73e10cc2fd61855b766e82767f67a70c
#
_cell.length_a   1.000
_cell.length_b   1.000
_cell.length_c   1.000
_cell.angle_alpha   90.00
_cell.angle_beta   90.00
_cell.angle_gamma   90.00
#
_symmetry.space_group_name_H-M   'P 1'
#
loop_
_entity.id
_entity.type
_entity.pdbx_description
1 polymer ?
#
loop_
_entity_poly.entity_id
_entity_poly.type
_entity_poly.pdbx_seq_one_letter_code
_entity_poly.pdbx_strand_id
1 'polypeptide(L)'
;MSNNKDDINNSENQEELINNESHSDYTPASRFDASAVHHLSGMYQGWFLAYASYVILERAVPHIEDGLKPVQRRILHSMKRMDDGRYNKVANIVGHTMQFHPHGDASIGDALVQMGQKNLLIDMQGNWGNILTGDRAAAPRYIEARLSQFALDVVFNPKTTNWQLSYDGRNQEPITLPAKFPLLLAQGAEGIAVGLSSKILPHNPNEICEAAISYLKGEEFQLYPDFPTGGSIDVSKYNDGLRGGSIKVRAKIEKLDNKTLVIREIPFSKTTTSLIDSILKAIDKGKIKAKKVDDNTAAEVEIQIHLASGVSSDKTIDALYAFSDCEVNISPNCCVIEDQKPRFMTVSEVLRHSVDSTMGLLRKELQIRKDELLSQLFFASLESIFIEERIYKDKKFEQAANVDAAIKHIDERLEPFKKDFIREITRDDILRLLEIKMQRILKFNKEKAEELIAKMKQEIKDIDYKLAHMVAVTIEWFTFLKEKYGKEHQRLTEIRNFDTIEATKVVEANEKLYINRQEGFIGTSLKKDEFVCNCSDIDDIIIFYKDGLYKIIKVAEKIFVGKNVLHVQVFKKNDKRTIYNAVYRDGKKGPYYIKRFNVTTMTRERDYNLTNGTPNSKVVYFTANPNGEAEVIKVTLDPASKKGNIFIEKDFSDILIKGRAAKGNLLTKFNIQRIGLKSHGHSTLGGRKVWFDPDVNRLNYDEHGKLLGEFNEGDSILIVLDNGEFYITNFDANNHYEDNILIIEKWDEHKVWSLVLIDADNNNYHYIKRFNMEATKRHQNFVGENPNSKLIVLTDQKNPRVKVTYGGEDAFRGDQEIDVNDFISVKGFKAKGKRIATWEIDSVELLEPIVNEEEQEEEAQSNEEMNEQDSSSENLDPDKGKSQQDVIDEITGQLNLFNDEEDSES
;
A
#
# COMPACT_ATOMS: atom_id res chain seq x y z
N MET A 1 13.16 -3.94 -57.46
CA MET A 1 11.86 -3.65 -58.08
C MET A 1 11.18 -4.97 -58.42
N SER A 2 10.05 -5.20 -57.86
CA SER A 2 9.10 -6.33 -57.89
C SER A 2 9.06 -7.09 -56.58
N ASN A 3 7.86 -7.13 -56.07
CA ASN A 3 7.27 -7.97 -55.02
C ASN A 3 6.83 -7.21 -53.75
N ASN A 4 5.71 -6.53 -53.93
CA ASN A 4 4.85 -6.11 -52.79
C ASN A 4 3.41 -6.09 -53.33
N LYS A 5 2.86 -7.27 -53.66
CA LYS A 5 1.42 -7.41 -54.00
C LYS A 5 0.76 -8.66 -53.43
N ASP A 6 1.52 -9.55 -52.76
CA ASP A 6 0.95 -10.83 -52.30
C ASP A 6 0.47 -10.81 -50.83
N ASP A 7 0.83 -9.76 -50.06
CA ASP A 7 0.41 -9.68 -48.65
C ASP A 7 -0.98 -9.07 -48.42
N ILE A 8 -1.57 -8.44 -49.44
CA ILE A 8 -2.92 -7.83 -49.33
C ILE A 8 -4.04 -8.84 -49.58
N ASN A 9 -3.80 -9.88 -50.39
CA ASN A 9 -4.80 -10.90 -50.67
C ASN A 9 -4.99 -11.93 -49.53
N ASN A 10 -4.07 -12.00 -48.55
CA ASN A 10 -4.20 -12.95 -47.44
C ASN A 10 -5.03 -12.39 -46.28
N SER A 11 -5.17 -11.07 -46.18
CA SER A 11 -6.03 -10.44 -45.17
C SER A 11 -7.52 -10.47 -45.59
N GLU A 12 -7.79 -10.31 -46.85
CA GLU A 12 -9.18 -10.39 -47.37
C GLU A 12 -9.73 -11.84 -47.33
N ASN A 13 -8.87 -12.85 -47.55
CA ASN A 13 -9.30 -14.26 -47.41
C ASN A 13 -9.52 -14.71 -45.97
N GLN A 14 -8.87 -14.05 -44.96
CA GLN A 14 -9.16 -14.33 -43.56
C GLN A 14 -10.43 -13.62 -43.07
N GLU A 15 -10.75 -12.45 -43.56
CA GLU A 15 -12.02 -11.79 -43.27
C GLU A 15 -13.22 -12.49 -43.98
N GLU A 16 -13.04 -13.03 -45.18
CA GLU A 16 -14.08 -13.85 -45.85
C GLU A 16 -14.31 -15.20 -45.14
N LEU A 17 -13.26 -15.84 -44.57
CA LEU A 17 -13.43 -17.06 -43.76
C LEU A 17 -14.12 -16.80 -42.42
N ILE A 18 -13.84 -15.67 -41.78
CA ILE A 18 -14.51 -15.26 -40.55
C ILE A 18 -15.97 -14.87 -40.84
N ASN A 19 -16.24 -14.22 -41.95
CA ASN A 19 -17.60 -13.86 -42.35
C ASN A 19 -18.43 -15.07 -42.86
N ASN A 20 -17.79 -16.12 -43.36
CA ASN A 20 -18.51 -17.34 -43.80
C ASN A 20 -18.84 -18.31 -42.66
N GLU A 21 -18.12 -18.31 -41.55
CA GLU A 21 -18.50 -19.10 -40.36
C GLU A 21 -19.57 -18.42 -39.49
N SER A 22 -19.80 -17.11 -39.64
CA SER A 22 -20.90 -16.39 -38.98
C SER A 22 -22.22 -16.40 -39.76
N HIS A 23 -22.25 -16.97 -40.99
CA HIS A 23 -23.46 -17.13 -41.78
C HIS A 23 -23.99 -18.56 -41.69
N SER A 24 -24.28 -19.03 -40.46
CA SER A 24 -25.29 -20.09 -40.34
C SER A 24 -26.68 -19.46 -40.54
N ASP A 25 -27.28 -19.73 -41.67
CA ASP A 25 -28.73 -19.65 -41.97
C ASP A 25 -29.44 -18.31 -41.64
N TYR A 26 -28.79 -17.15 -41.77
CA TYR A 26 -29.53 -15.89 -41.85
C TYR A 26 -29.90 -15.59 -43.31
N THR A 27 -31.00 -16.17 -43.78
CA THR A 27 -31.75 -15.59 -44.88
C THR A 27 -32.51 -14.37 -44.39
N PRO A 28 -32.30 -13.17 -44.98
CA PRO A 28 -33.11 -12.00 -44.59
C PRO A 28 -34.57 -12.36 -44.75
N ALA A 29 -35.32 -12.37 -43.66
CA ALA A 29 -36.74 -12.63 -43.71
C ALA A 29 -37.41 -11.69 -44.71
N SER A 30 -38.21 -12.22 -45.62
CA SER A 30 -39.10 -11.38 -46.43
C SER A 30 -39.91 -10.51 -45.46
N ARG A 31 -40.22 -9.27 -45.79
CA ARG A 31 -40.90 -8.31 -44.93
C ARG A 31 -42.19 -8.81 -44.28
N PHE A 32 -42.64 -10.04 -44.58
CA PHE A 32 -43.91 -10.60 -44.19
C PHE A 32 -43.79 -11.97 -43.50
N ASP A 33 -42.61 -12.48 -43.28
CA ASP A 33 -42.43 -13.77 -42.59
C ASP A 33 -42.05 -13.51 -41.12
N ALA A 34 -43.08 -13.46 -40.25
CA ALA A 34 -42.93 -13.24 -38.81
C ALA A 34 -42.18 -14.38 -38.09
N SER A 35 -42.04 -15.57 -38.73
CA SER A 35 -41.34 -16.74 -38.16
C SER A 35 -39.83 -16.61 -38.22
N ALA A 36 -39.30 -15.70 -39.08
CA ALA A 36 -37.88 -15.44 -39.23
C ALA A 36 -37.40 -14.21 -38.46
N VAL A 37 -38.24 -13.52 -37.68
CA VAL A 37 -37.89 -12.36 -36.88
C VAL A 37 -37.28 -12.81 -35.54
N HIS A 38 -36.00 -12.66 -35.41
CA HIS A 38 -35.31 -12.82 -34.10
C HIS A 38 -35.49 -11.56 -33.28
N HIS A 39 -36.22 -11.65 -32.18
CA HIS A 39 -36.31 -10.56 -31.20
C HIS A 39 -34.99 -10.35 -30.49
N LEU A 40 -34.58 -9.09 -30.32
CA LEU A 40 -33.38 -8.72 -29.59
C LEU A 40 -33.31 -9.35 -28.16
N SER A 41 -34.48 -9.45 -27.50
CA SER A 41 -34.60 -10.15 -26.20
C SER A 41 -34.20 -11.62 -26.29
N GLY A 42 -34.57 -12.35 -27.36
CA GLY A 42 -34.17 -13.74 -27.55
C GLY A 42 -32.66 -13.91 -27.80
N MET A 43 -32.06 -12.94 -28.54
CA MET A 43 -30.60 -12.92 -28.71
C MET A 43 -29.87 -12.71 -27.41
N TYR A 44 -30.32 -11.79 -26.55
CA TYR A 44 -29.77 -11.60 -25.22
C TYR A 44 -30.00 -12.81 -24.31
N GLN A 45 -31.19 -13.39 -24.33
CA GLN A 45 -31.55 -14.54 -23.50
C GLN A 45 -30.83 -15.83 -23.90
N GLY A 46 -30.62 -16.04 -25.19
CA GLY A 46 -29.96 -17.23 -25.72
C GLY A 46 -28.45 -17.06 -25.87
N TRP A 47 -28.03 -16.30 -26.84
CA TRP A 47 -26.62 -16.27 -27.28
C TRP A 47 -25.71 -15.51 -26.36
N PHE A 48 -26.13 -14.32 -25.91
CA PHE A 48 -25.30 -13.51 -25.02
C PHE A 48 -25.13 -14.16 -23.65
N LEU A 49 -26.22 -14.74 -23.11
CA LEU A 49 -26.14 -15.45 -21.83
C LEU A 49 -25.24 -16.69 -21.93
N ALA A 50 -25.37 -17.48 -23.01
CA ALA A 50 -24.50 -18.64 -23.24
C ALA A 50 -23.02 -18.21 -23.34
N TYR A 51 -22.72 -17.16 -24.10
CA TYR A 51 -21.37 -16.63 -24.21
C TYR A 51 -20.85 -16.08 -22.88
N ALA A 52 -21.65 -15.31 -22.16
CA ALA A 52 -21.28 -14.77 -20.85
C ALA A 52 -20.98 -15.90 -19.85
N SER A 53 -21.85 -16.92 -19.81
CA SER A 53 -21.65 -18.12 -18.98
C SER A 53 -20.35 -18.85 -19.32
N TYR A 54 -20.10 -19.05 -20.61
CA TYR A 54 -18.85 -19.67 -21.07
C TYR A 54 -17.60 -18.87 -20.65
N VAL A 55 -17.61 -17.54 -20.82
CA VAL A 55 -16.47 -16.70 -20.43
C VAL A 55 -16.26 -16.71 -18.92
N ILE A 56 -17.32 -16.78 -18.12
CA ILE A 56 -17.23 -16.85 -16.66
C ILE A 56 -16.66 -18.21 -16.23
N LEU A 57 -17.29 -19.30 -16.67
CA LEU A 57 -17.01 -20.65 -16.17
C LEU A 57 -15.74 -21.27 -16.80
N GLU A 58 -15.51 -21.04 -18.09
CA GLU A 58 -14.49 -21.77 -18.87
C GLU A 58 -13.26 -20.93 -19.24
N ARG A 59 -13.17 -19.66 -18.78
CA ARG A 59 -12.05 -18.81 -19.19
C ARG A 59 -11.49 -17.92 -18.08
N ALA A 60 -12.32 -17.06 -17.48
CA ALA A 60 -11.82 -15.90 -16.73
C ALA A 60 -11.70 -16.13 -15.24
N VAL A 61 -12.61 -16.90 -14.63
CA VAL A 61 -12.71 -17.08 -13.18
C VAL A 61 -12.09 -18.42 -12.78
N PRO A 62 -11.22 -18.45 -11.73
CA PRO A 62 -10.62 -19.69 -11.25
C PRO A 62 -11.63 -20.54 -10.48
N HIS A 63 -11.46 -21.87 -10.50
CA HIS A 63 -12.22 -22.78 -9.66
C HIS A 63 -11.68 -22.79 -8.24
N ILE A 64 -12.58 -22.92 -7.26
CA ILE A 64 -12.20 -22.95 -5.83
C ILE A 64 -11.40 -24.21 -5.49
N GLU A 65 -11.70 -25.34 -6.10
CA GLU A 65 -11.12 -26.65 -5.79
C GLU A 65 -9.61 -26.74 -6.03
N ASP A 66 -9.12 -26.19 -7.14
CA ASP A 66 -7.71 -26.23 -7.52
C ASP A 66 -7.07 -24.85 -7.70
N GLY A 67 -7.86 -23.76 -7.58
CA GLY A 67 -7.38 -22.41 -7.76
C GLY A 67 -6.98 -22.04 -9.20
N LEU A 68 -7.33 -22.85 -10.17
CA LEU A 68 -6.85 -22.73 -11.54
C LEU A 68 -7.96 -22.33 -12.51
N LYS A 69 -7.58 -21.58 -13.52
CA LYS A 69 -8.40 -21.40 -14.73
C LYS A 69 -8.28 -22.64 -15.63
N PRO A 70 -9.27 -22.93 -16.49
CA PRO A 70 -9.23 -24.11 -17.37
C PRO A 70 -7.94 -24.22 -18.20
N VAL A 71 -7.43 -23.13 -18.77
CA VAL A 71 -6.18 -23.14 -19.54
C VAL A 71 -4.98 -23.56 -18.68
N GLN A 72 -4.88 -23.07 -17.46
CA GLN A 72 -3.80 -23.40 -16.52
C GLN A 72 -3.84 -24.88 -16.12
N ARG A 73 -5.02 -25.39 -15.82
CA ARG A 73 -5.26 -26.80 -15.51
C ARG A 73 -4.85 -27.72 -16.66
N ARG A 74 -5.21 -27.35 -17.90
CA ARG A 74 -4.86 -28.11 -19.12
C ARG A 74 -3.37 -28.08 -19.40
N ILE A 75 -2.70 -26.95 -19.12
CA ILE A 75 -1.23 -26.85 -19.20
C ILE A 75 -0.56 -27.82 -18.21
N LEU A 76 -0.93 -27.79 -16.93
CA LEU A 76 -0.37 -28.67 -15.92
C LEU A 76 -0.65 -30.14 -16.22
N HIS A 77 -1.87 -30.46 -16.70
CA HIS A 77 -2.22 -31.82 -17.15
C HIS A 77 -1.33 -32.27 -18.32
N SER A 78 -1.11 -31.44 -19.32
CA SER A 78 -0.23 -31.71 -20.45
C SER A 78 1.22 -31.91 -19.99
N MET A 79 1.73 -31.03 -19.12
CA MET A 79 3.07 -31.18 -18.57
C MET A 79 3.22 -32.48 -17.79
N LYS A 80 2.19 -32.91 -17.01
CA LYS A 80 2.23 -34.18 -16.28
C LYS A 80 2.22 -35.39 -17.20
N ARG A 81 1.50 -35.34 -18.30
CA ARG A 81 1.52 -36.44 -19.31
C ARG A 81 2.84 -36.57 -20.04
N MET A 82 3.59 -35.45 -20.18
CA MET A 82 4.91 -35.40 -20.81
C MET A 82 6.06 -35.57 -19.81
N ASP A 83 5.77 -35.67 -18.52
CA ASP A 83 6.76 -35.63 -17.45
C ASP A 83 7.66 -36.88 -17.45
N ASP A 84 8.93 -36.68 -17.77
CA ASP A 84 10.01 -37.65 -17.68
C ASP A 84 11.17 -37.14 -16.79
N GLY A 85 10.94 -36.06 -16.00
CA GLY A 85 11.89 -35.41 -15.13
C GLY A 85 12.80 -34.38 -15.84
N ARG A 86 12.79 -34.31 -17.16
CA ARG A 86 13.62 -33.39 -17.96
C ARG A 86 12.84 -32.15 -18.35
N TYR A 87 13.58 -31.08 -18.70
CA TYR A 87 12.98 -29.90 -19.29
C TYR A 87 12.44 -30.18 -20.71
N ASN A 88 11.25 -29.67 -20.98
CA ASN A 88 10.61 -29.72 -22.30
C ASN A 88 10.53 -28.33 -22.90
N LYS A 89 10.71 -28.20 -24.22
CA LYS A 89 10.46 -26.94 -24.93
C LYS A 89 9.03 -26.45 -24.69
N VAL A 90 8.88 -25.18 -24.36
CA VAL A 90 7.56 -24.58 -24.17
C VAL A 90 6.69 -24.76 -25.41
N ALA A 91 7.26 -24.69 -26.62
CA ALA A 91 6.55 -24.96 -27.85
C ALA A 91 5.92 -26.38 -27.90
N ASN A 92 6.62 -27.40 -27.35
CA ASN A 92 6.09 -28.78 -27.29
C ASN A 92 4.95 -28.88 -26.28
N ILE A 93 5.10 -28.22 -25.12
CA ILE A 93 4.05 -28.17 -24.09
C ILE A 93 2.80 -27.49 -24.63
N VAL A 94 2.95 -26.35 -25.32
CA VAL A 94 1.85 -25.63 -25.97
C VAL A 94 1.15 -26.52 -26.99
N GLY A 95 1.91 -27.13 -27.90
CA GLY A 95 1.35 -28.05 -28.91
C GLY A 95 0.61 -29.25 -28.29
N HIS A 96 1.14 -29.82 -27.19
CA HIS A 96 0.46 -30.91 -26.48
C HIS A 96 -0.82 -30.41 -25.77
N THR A 97 -0.83 -29.20 -25.24
CA THR A 97 -1.99 -28.60 -24.55
C THR A 97 -3.14 -28.34 -25.51
N MET A 98 -2.89 -28.06 -26.78
CA MET A 98 -3.93 -27.86 -27.81
C MET A 98 -4.85 -29.09 -28.00
N GLN A 99 -4.43 -30.29 -27.57
CA GLN A 99 -5.32 -31.46 -27.54
C GLN A 99 -6.47 -31.32 -26.54
N PHE A 100 -6.38 -30.44 -25.59
CA PHE A 100 -7.33 -30.21 -24.51
C PHE A 100 -7.95 -28.80 -24.56
N HIS A 101 -7.25 -27.83 -25.16
CA HIS A 101 -7.65 -26.42 -25.13
C HIS A 101 -7.97 -25.92 -26.55
N PRO A 102 -9.27 -25.62 -26.88
CA PRO A 102 -9.68 -25.25 -28.20
C PRO A 102 -9.45 -23.76 -28.56
N HIS A 103 -8.31 -23.22 -28.17
CA HIS A 103 -7.94 -21.82 -28.43
C HIS A 103 -6.49 -21.73 -28.96
N GLY A 104 -6.11 -20.54 -29.47
CA GLY A 104 -4.82 -20.33 -30.10
C GLY A 104 -3.63 -20.60 -29.18
N ASP A 105 -2.54 -21.08 -29.78
CA ASP A 105 -1.25 -21.40 -29.16
C ASP A 105 -0.63 -20.24 -28.38
N ALA A 106 -0.80 -19.01 -28.87
CA ALA A 106 -0.30 -17.81 -28.20
C ALA A 106 -0.90 -17.67 -26.78
N SER A 107 -2.21 -17.89 -26.64
CA SER A 107 -2.88 -17.79 -25.32
C SER A 107 -2.40 -18.84 -24.32
N ILE A 108 -2.08 -20.04 -24.80
CA ILE A 108 -1.49 -21.11 -23.99
C ILE A 108 -0.06 -20.74 -23.58
N GLY A 109 0.72 -20.23 -24.54
CA GLY A 109 2.10 -19.79 -24.30
C GLY A 109 2.18 -18.67 -23.25
N ASP A 110 1.34 -17.66 -23.38
CA ASP A 110 1.27 -16.53 -22.43
C ASP A 110 0.83 -17.02 -21.03
N ALA A 111 -0.16 -17.91 -20.94
CA ALA A 111 -0.59 -18.48 -19.66
C ALA A 111 0.54 -19.31 -19.02
N LEU A 112 1.28 -20.10 -19.79
CA LEU A 112 2.42 -20.88 -19.30
C LEU A 112 3.55 -19.96 -18.78
N VAL A 113 3.85 -18.89 -19.51
CA VAL A 113 4.85 -17.89 -19.07
C VAL A 113 4.44 -17.23 -17.75
N GLN A 114 3.18 -16.78 -17.64
CA GLN A 114 2.66 -16.19 -16.41
C GLN A 114 2.70 -17.17 -15.22
N MET A 115 2.41 -18.45 -15.45
CA MET A 115 2.51 -19.49 -14.41
C MET A 115 3.96 -19.73 -13.98
N GLY A 116 4.89 -19.75 -14.94
CA GLY A 116 6.33 -19.90 -14.67
C GLY A 116 6.88 -18.75 -13.83
N GLN A 117 6.56 -17.52 -14.21
CA GLN A 117 7.02 -16.31 -13.50
C GLN A 117 6.56 -16.21 -12.04
N LYS A 118 5.58 -17.03 -11.61
CA LYS A 118 5.18 -17.14 -10.20
C LYS A 118 6.08 -18.04 -9.36
N ASN A 119 7.05 -18.74 -9.97
CA ASN A 119 8.08 -19.56 -9.31
C ASN A 119 7.53 -20.59 -8.30
N LEU A 120 6.38 -21.19 -8.56
CA LEU A 120 5.77 -22.16 -7.63
C LEU A 120 5.56 -23.54 -8.27
N LEU A 121 4.86 -23.59 -9.41
CA LEU A 121 4.46 -24.86 -10.02
C LEU A 121 5.37 -25.33 -11.16
N ILE A 122 6.19 -24.44 -11.71
CA ILE A 122 6.96 -24.66 -12.92
C ILE A 122 8.39 -24.20 -12.72
N ASP A 123 9.34 -25.12 -12.94
CA ASP A 123 10.76 -24.80 -13.07
C ASP A 123 11.02 -24.29 -14.48
N MET A 124 11.69 -23.17 -14.58
CA MET A 124 11.96 -22.44 -15.82
C MET A 124 13.43 -22.56 -16.25
N GLN A 125 13.66 -22.67 -17.55
CA GLN A 125 14.99 -22.59 -18.15
C GLN A 125 14.99 -21.69 -19.38
N GLY A 126 15.96 -20.77 -19.47
CA GLY A 126 16.05 -19.77 -20.52
C GLY A 126 15.47 -18.42 -20.09
N ASN A 127 15.24 -17.53 -21.07
CA ASN A 127 14.72 -16.18 -20.80
C ASN A 127 13.19 -16.17 -20.78
N TRP A 128 12.62 -16.16 -19.60
CA TRP A 128 11.15 -16.08 -19.35
C TRP A 128 10.64 -14.67 -19.17
N GLY A 129 11.43 -13.65 -19.56
CA GLY A 129 11.10 -12.24 -19.30
C GLY A 129 11.45 -11.82 -17.88
N ASN A 130 11.07 -10.61 -17.55
CA ASN A 130 11.30 -10.04 -16.21
C ASN A 130 10.05 -9.29 -15.73
N ILE A 131 9.51 -9.69 -14.60
CA ILE A 131 8.32 -9.05 -14.00
C ILE A 131 8.59 -7.63 -13.49
N LEU A 132 9.86 -7.32 -13.18
CA LEU A 132 10.27 -6.01 -12.67
C LEU A 132 10.41 -4.99 -13.81
N THR A 133 11.10 -5.35 -14.90
CA THR A 133 11.31 -4.45 -16.05
C THR A 133 10.15 -4.49 -17.04
N GLY A 134 9.37 -5.57 -17.06
CA GLY A 134 8.30 -5.81 -18.03
C GLY A 134 8.80 -6.42 -19.35
N ASP A 135 10.06 -6.88 -19.38
CA ASP A 135 10.59 -7.56 -20.54
C ASP A 135 9.82 -8.85 -20.86
N ARG A 136 9.56 -9.07 -22.12
CA ARG A 136 8.82 -10.25 -22.59
C ARG A 136 9.72 -11.48 -22.59
N ALA A 137 9.07 -12.63 -22.36
CA ALA A 137 9.74 -13.92 -22.53
C ALA A 137 10.22 -14.11 -23.98
N ALA A 138 11.27 -14.89 -24.14
CA ALA A 138 11.73 -15.34 -25.44
C ALA A 138 10.66 -16.25 -26.09
N ALA A 139 10.76 -16.40 -27.42
CA ALA A 139 9.79 -17.25 -28.13
C ALA A 139 9.77 -18.69 -27.59
N PRO A 140 8.60 -19.36 -27.57
CA PRO A 140 8.41 -20.70 -26.97
C PRO A 140 9.38 -21.79 -27.40
N ARG A 141 9.98 -21.65 -28.60
CA ARG A 141 11.00 -22.58 -29.11
C ARG A 141 12.36 -22.48 -28.42
N TYR A 142 12.62 -21.40 -27.68
CA TYR A 142 13.94 -21.17 -27.02
C TYR A 142 13.91 -21.46 -25.53
N ILE A 143 12.76 -21.33 -24.89
CA ILE A 143 12.58 -21.53 -23.44
C ILE A 143 12.05 -22.92 -23.14
N GLU A 144 12.38 -23.41 -21.95
CA GLU A 144 12.05 -24.77 -21.51
C GLU A 144 11.42 -24.75 -20.13
N ALA A 145 10.55 -25.72 -19.88
CA ALA A 145 9.85 -25.87 -18.60
C ALA A 145 9.75 -27.34 -18.19
N ARG A 146 9.66 -27.55 -16.89
CA ARG A 146 9.22 -28.80 -16.28
C ARG A 146 8.37 -28.51 -15.05
N LEU A 147 7.65 -29.50 -14.56
CA LEU A 147 6.94 -29.38 -13.28
C LEU A 147 7.94 -29.25 -12.13
N SER A 148 7.68 -28.34 -11.20
CA SER A 148 8.45 -28.25 -9.96
C SER A 148 8.18 -29.44 -9.06
N GLN A 149 9.09 -29.74 -8.14
CA GLN A 149 8.88 -30.80 -7.15
C GLN A 149 7.66 -30.49 -6.26
N PHE A 150 7.43 -29.22 -5.95
CA PHE A 150 6.24 -28.76 -5.24
C PHE A 150 4.95 -29.14 -6.00
N ALA A 151 4.90 -28.86 -7.31
CA ALA A 151 3.75 -29.22 -8.12
C ALA A 151 3.50 -30.75 -8.15
N LEU A 152 4.57 -31.54 -8.24
CA LEU A 152 4.46 -33.01 -8.24
C LEU A 152 3.91 -33.55 -6.91
N ASP A 153 4.31 -32.99 -5.79
CA ASP A 153 3.86 -33.43 -4.46
C ASP A 153 2.43 -33.00 -4.13
N VAL A 154 2.03 -31.79 -4.64
CA VAL A 154 0.80 -31.11 -4.19
C VAL A 154 -0.37 -31.33 -5.14
N VAL A 155 -0.12 -31.33 -6.48
CA VAL A 155 -1.19 -31.13 -7.46
C VAL A 155 -1.73 -32.44 -8.07
N PHE A 156 -0.90 -33.47 -8.13
CA PHE A 156 -1.23 -34.65 -8.93
C PHE A 156 -1.44 -35.92 -8.12
N ASN A 157 -2.60 -36.53 -8.29
CA ASN A 157 -2.88 -37.90 -7.90
C ASN A 157 -3.96 -38.50 -8.83
N PRO A 158 -3.61 -39.34 -9.79
CA PRO A 158 -4.58 -39.92 -10.74
C PRO A 158 -5.73 -40.69 -10.09
N LYS A 159 -5.51 -41.28 -8.89
CA LYS A 159 -6.52 -42.06 -8.19
C LYS A 159 -7.58 -41.22 -7.49
N THR A 160 -7.28 -39.96 -7.19
CA THR A 160 -8.23 -39.04 -6.56
C THR A 160 -8.82 -38.01 -7.54
N THR A 161 -8.28 -37.96 -8.78
CA THR A 161 -8.73 -37.06 -9.84
C THR A 161 -10.04 -37.53 -10.43
N ASN A 162 -10.98 -36.58 -10.64
CA ASN A 162 -12.19 -36.81 -11.43
C ASN A 162 -11.93 -36.43 -12.88
N TRP A 163 -12.25 -37.33 -13.79
CA TRP A 163 -11.93 -37.22 -15.21
C TRP A 163 -13.17 -36.93 -16.06
N GLN A 164 -13.00 -36.14 -17.13
CA GLN A 164 -13.99 -35.93 -18.16
C GLN A 164 -13.35 -36.07 -19.54
N LEU A 165 -14.18 -36.15 -20.59
CA LEU A 165 -13.69 -36.15 -21.97
C LEU A 165 -13.24 -34.73 -22.36
N SER A 166 -12.17 -34.64 -23.16
CA SER A 166 -11.75 -33.39 -23.80
C SER A 166 -12.83 -32.89 -24.78
N TYR A 167 -12.72 -31.64 -25.18
CA TYR A 167 -13.68 -30.98 -26.07
C TYR A 167 -13.94 -31.75 -27.36
N ASP A 168 -12.97 -32.50 -27.87
CA ASP A 168 -13.06 -33.35 -29.06
C ASP A 168 -13.46 -34.81 -28.78
N GLY A 169 -13.65 -35.18 -27.50
CA GLY A 169 -14.03 -36.52 -27.07
C GLY A 169 -12.93 -37.59 -27.19
N ARG A 170 -11.71 -37.20 -27.60
CA ARG A 170 -10.62 -38.19 -27.88
C ARG A 170 -9.75 -38.52 -26.68
N ASN A 171 -9.63 -37.58 -25.78
CA ASN A 171 -8.77 -37.66 -24.62
C ASN A 171 -9.57 -37.49 -23.32
N GLN A 172 -8.96 -37.84 -22.22
CA GLN A 172 -9.47 -37.51 -20.87
C GLN A 172 -8.67 -36.36 -20.28
N GLU A 173 -9.37 -35.39 -19.69
CA GLU A 173 -8.80 -34.28 -18.94
C GLU A 173 -9.40 -34.23 -17.54
N PRO A 174 -8.69 -33.66 -16.52
CA PRO A 174 -9.25 -33.51 -15.18
C PRO A 174 -10.33 -32.42 -15.17
N ILE A 175 -11.43 -32.68 -14.46
CA ILE A 175 -12.45 -31.65 -14.17
C ILE A 175 -11.80 -30.59 -13.30
N THR A 176 -11.19 -31.03 -12.19
CA THR A 176 -10.30 -30.22 -11.32
C THR A 176 -9.11 -31.07 -10.91
N LEU A 177 -7.98 -30.48 -10.61
CA LEU A 177 -6.83 -31.18 -10.08
C LEU A 177 -6.96 -31.36 -8.56
N PRO A 178 -6.53 -32.50 -7.97
CA PRO A 178 -6.62 -32.75 -6.55
C PRO A 178 -5.51 -31.99 -5.79
N ALA A 179 -5.62 -30.68 -5.76
CA ALA A 179 -4.62 -29.80 -5.15
C ALA A 179 -4.70 -29.85 -3.61
N LYS A 180 -3.62 -30.30 -2.97
CA LYS A 180 -3.50 -30.43 -1.51
C LYS A 180 -2.80 -29.21 -0.88
N PHE A 181 -3.13 -28.02 -1.37
CA PHE A 181 -2.61 -26.73 -0.91
C PHE A 181 -3.48 -25.60 -1.45
N PRO A 182 -3.67 -24.47 -0.74
CA PRO A 182 -4.42 -23.32 -1.20
C PRO A 182 -3.73 -22.56 -2.37
N LEU A 183 -3.63 -23.18 -3.54
CA LEU A 183 -2.92 -22.65 -4.71
C LEU A 183 -3.47 -21.29 -5.16
N LEU A 184 -4.78 -21.09 -5.05
CA LEU A 184 -5.43 -19.85 -5.41
C LEU A 184 -4.86 -18.65 -4.65
N LEU A 185 -4.65 -18.81 -3.35
CA LEU A 185 -4.10 -17.76 -2.51
C LEU A 185 -2.60 -17.55 -2.75
N ALA A 186 -1.83 -18.63 -2.94
CA ALA A 186 -0.40 -18.51 -3.19
C ALA A 186 -0.09 -17.84 -4.54
N GLN A 187 -0.86 -18.17 -5.59
CA GLN A 187 -0.60 -17.65 -6.92
C GLN A 187 -1.34 -16.35 -7.23
N GLY A 188 -2.44 -16.10 -6.52
CA GLY A 188 -3.39 -15.08 -6.92
C GLY A 188 -4.00 -15.34 -8.30
N ALA A 189 -5.07 -14.65 -8.63
CA ALA A 189 -5.71 -14.73 -9.93
C ALA A 189 -6.33 -13.39 -10.32
N GLU A 190 -6.21 -13.02 -11.59
CA GLU A 190 -6.88 -11.85 -12.14
C GLU A 190 -7.60 -12.27 -13.42
N GLY A 191 -8.87 -11.91 -13.56
CA GLY A 191 -9.67 -12.22 -14.74
C GLY A 191 -10.84 -11.28 -14.90
N ILE A 192 -11.11 -10.92 -16.14
CA ILE A 192 -12.24 -10.07 -16.53
C ILE A 192 -13.18 -10.92 -17.36
N ALA A 193 -14.40 -11.09 -16.87
CA ALA A 193 -15.48 -11.79 -17.56
C ALA A 193 -16.60 -10.80 -17.93
N VAL A 194 -17.68 -11.33 -18.47
CA VAL A 194 -18.86 -10.52 -18.81
C VAL A 194 -19.66 -10.25 -17.54
N GLY A 195 -19.71 -8.99 -17.12
CA GLY A 195 -20.41 -8.56 -15.89
C GLY A 195 -19.75 -8.94 -14.57
N LEU A 196 -18.65 -9.71 -14.60
CA LEU A 196 -17.91 -10.16 -13.44
C LEU A 196 -16.41 -9.95 -13.64
N SER A 197 -15.71 -9.75 -12.54
CA SER A 197 -14.24 -9.76 -12.50
C SER A 197 -13.77 -10.50 -11.26
N SER A 198 -12.61 -11.11 -11.34
CA SER A 198 -11.89 -11.69 -10.21
C SER A 198 -10.55 -11.01 -10.10
N LYS A 199 -10.18 -10.57 -8.90
CA LYS A 199 -8.85 -10.03 -8.57
C LYS A 199 -8.44 -10.51 -7.18
N ILE A 200 -7.82 -11.65 -7.16
CA ILE A 200 -7.32 -12.32 -5.95
C ILE A 200 -5.82 -12.07 -5.90
N LEU A 201 -5.36 -11.46 -4.83
CA LEU A 201 -3.96 -11.10 -4.67
C LEU A 201 -3.15 -12.30 -4.19
N PRO A 202 -1.86 -12.41 -4.54
CA PRO A 202 -0.99 -13.47 -4.06
C PRO A 202 -0.65 -13.28 -2.58
N HIS A 203 -0.47 -14.39 -1.86
CA HIS A 203 -0.10 -14.46 -0.45
C HIS A 203 1.12 -15.34 -0.27
N ASN A 204 1.85 -15.12 0.81
CA ASN A 204 3.05 -15.89 1.11
C ASN A 204 2.75 -17.36 1.40
N PRO A 205 3.41 -18.33 0.73
CA PRO A 205 3.18 -19.76 0.94
C PRO A 205 3.43 -20.23 2.38
N ASN A 206 4.40 -19.65 3.09
CA ASN A 206 4.67 -19.99 4.49
C ASN A 206 3.53 -19.55 5.40
N GLU A 207 3.05 -18.31 5.21
CA GLU A 207 1.94 -17.76 5.99
C GLU A 207 0.63 -18.51 5.71
N ILE A 208 0.44 -18.98 4.47
CA ILE A 208 -0.68 -19.86 4.13
C ILE A 208 -0.60 -21.17 4.91
N CYS A 209 0.59 -21.81 5.02
CA CYS A 209 0.76 -23.00 5.84
C CYS A 209 0.50 -22.73 7.33
N GLU A 210 0.99 -21.62 7.85
CA GLU A 210 0.77 -21.21 9.24
C GLU A 210 -0.71 -20.97 9.53
N ALA A 211 -1.39 -20.21 8.66
CA ALA A 211 -2.82 -19.96 8.79
C ALA A 211 -3.66 -21.23 8.67
N ALA A 212 -3.25 -22.18 7.79
CA ALA A 212 -3.89 -23.50 7.69
C ALA A 212 -3.74 -24.31 8.99
N ILE A 213 -2.56 -24.29 9.59
CA ILE A 213 -2.28 -24.97 10.86
C ILE A 213 -3.09 -24.32 12.00
N SER A 214 -3.13 -23.00 12.07
CA SER A 214 -3.92 -22.25 13.08
C SER A 214 -5.41 -22.57 12.95
N TYR A 215 -5.96 -22.56 11.73
CA TYR A 215 -7.34 -22.95 11.46
C TYR A 215 -7.65 -24.37 11.97
N LEU A 216 -6.78 -25.36 11.65
CA LEU A 216 -6.96 -26.76 12.09
C LEU A 216 -6.89 -26.93 13.60
N LYS A 217 -6.19 -26.06 14.30
CA LYS A 217 -6.13 -26.00 15.77
C LYS A 217 -7.31 -25.24 16.38
N GLY A 218 -8.12 -24.57 15.59
CA GLY A 218 -9.22 -23.71 16.06
C GLY A 218 -8.75 -22.34 16.56
N GLU A 219 -7.57 -21.88 16.15
CA GLU A 219 -6.99 -20.56 16.45
C GLU A 219 -7.40 -19.54 15.38
N GLU A 220 -7.43 -18.28 15.75
CA GLU A 220 -7.64 -17.20 14.78
C GLU A 220 -6.39 -16.99 13.91
N PHE A 221 -6.60 -16.61 12.68
CA PHE A 221 -5.55 -16.30 11.73
C PHE A 221 -5.89 -15.07 10.89
N GLN A 222 -4.86 -14.42 10.38
CA GLN A 222 -4.98 -13.32 9.41
C GLN A 222 -4.01 -13.55 8.27
N LEU A 223 -4.45 -13.28 7.04
CA LEU A 223 -3.61 -13.37 5.84
C LEU A 223 -3.65 -12.03 5.10
N TYR A 224 -2.47 -11.53 4.79
CA TYR A 224 -2.30 -10.33 3.99
C TYR A 224 -1.51 -10.62 2.72
N PRO A 225 -1.80 -9.90 1.62
CA PRO A 225 -1.07 -10.08 0.38
C PRO A 225 0.44 -9.94 0.53
N ASP A 226 1.18 -10.71 -0.26
CA ASP A 226 2.63 -10.63 -0.40
C ASP A 226 2.98 -10.60 -1.88
N PHE A 227 3.74 -9.61 -2.30
CA PHE A 227 4.01 -9.35 -3.72
C PHE A 227 5.44 -9.70 -4.10
N PRO A 228 5.66 -10.34 -5.25
CA PRO A 228 7.00 -10.68 -5.74
C PRO A 228 7.85 -9.44 -6.08
N THR A 229 7.26 -8.26 -6.17
CA THR A 229 7.93 -6.99 -6.42
C THR A 229 8.37 -6.27 -5.14
N GLY A 230 8.04 -6.81 -3.95
CA GLY A 230 8.29 -6.17 -2.66
C GLY A 230 7.40 -4.95 -2.42
N GLY A 231 7.96 -3.89 -1.88
CA GLY A 231 7.27 -2.66 -1.52
C GLY A 231 6.64 -2.70 -0.14
N SER A 232 5.89 -1.66 0.19
CA SER A 232 5.13 -1.56 1.44
C SER A 232 3.63 -1.52 1.16
N ILE A 233 2.83 -2.09 2.06
CA ILE A 233 1.36 -2.12 1.93
C ILE A 233 0.67 -1.58 3.17
N ASP A 234 -0.40 -0.82 2.95
CA ASP A 234 -1.37 -0.45 3.96
C ASP A 234 -2.63 -1.30 3.79
N VAL A 235 -2.88 -2.15 4.77
CA VAL A 235 -3.98 -3.14 4.78
C VAL A 235 -5.16 -2.71 5.63
N SER A 236 -5.16 -1.49 6.18
CA SER A 236 -6.22 -0.98 7.07
C SER A 236 -7.64 -1.06 6.48
N LYS A 237 -7.75 -1.07 5.15
CA LYS A 237 -9.01 -1.16 4.40
C LYS A 237 -9.11 -2.42 3.54
N TYR A 238 -8.35 -3.46 3.85
CA TYR A 238 -8.27 -4.67 3.01
C TYR A 238 -9.59 -5.45 2.92
N ASN A 239 -10.37 -5.47 3.99
CA ASN A 239 -11.66 -6.15 4.08
C ASN A 239 -11.59 -7.63 3.65
N ASP A 240 -10.54 -8.34 4.06
CA ASP A 240 -10.29 -9.76 3.77
C ASP A 240 -10.49 -10.15 2.29
N GLY A 241 -10.09 -9.25 1.37
CA GLY A 241 -10.16 -9.50 -0.07
C GLY A 241 -11.53 -9.35 -0.73
N LEU A 242 -12.57 -8.96 0.00
CA LEU A 242 -13.90 -8.73 -0.55
C LEU A 242 -13.97 -7.44 -1.38
N ARG A 243 -14.94 -7.43 -2.29
CA ARG A 243 -15.29 -6.23 -3.07
C ARG A 243 -15.63 -5.06 -2.15
N GLY A 244 -15.06 -3.89 -2.46
CA GLY A 244 -15.18 -2.68 -1.63
C GLY A 244 -14.01 -2.47 -0.69
N GLY A 245 -13.20 -3.51 -0.43
CA GLY A 245 -11.90 -3.37 0.19
C GLY A 245 -10.89 -2.69 -0.73
N SER A 246 -9.81 -2.18 -0.15
CA SER A 246 -8.70 -1.60 -0.89
C SER A 246 -7.40 -1.70 -0.10
N ILE A 247 -6.29 -1.86 -0.79
CA ILE A 247 -4.96 -1.75 -0.23
C ILE A 247 -4.18 -0.69 -0.99
N LYS A 248 -3.35 0.06 -0.28
CA LYS A 248 -2.39 0.95 -0.89
C LYS A 248 -1.04 0.23 -0.93
N VAL A 249 -0.37 0.30 -2.06
CA VAL A 249 0.96 -0.28 -2.27
C VAL A 249 1.91 0.85 -2.62
N ARG A 250 3.00 1.00 -1.87
CA ARG A 250 4.04 2.01 -2.09
C ARG A 250 5.35 1.38 -2.52
N ALA A 251 6.03 2.04 -3.44
CA ALA A 251 7.42 1.80 -3.74
C ALA A 251 8.29 2.02 -2.50
N LYS A 252 9.37 1.28 -2.36
CA LYS A 252 10.39 1.55 -1.34
C LYS A 252 11.38 2.56 -1.88
N ILE A 253 11.33 3.76 -1.32
CA ILE A 253 12.18 4.90 -1.72
C ILE A 253 13.16 5.15 -0.59
N GLU A 254 14.45 5.17 -0.91
CA GLU A 254 15.54 5.43 0.01
C GLU A 254 16.24 6.73 -0.37
N LYS A 255 16.73 7.46 0.62
CA LYS A 255 17.54 8.65 0.44
C LYS A 255 19.01 8.22 0.37
N LEU A 256 19.62 8.34 -0.80
CA LEU A 256 21.03 8.04 -0.98
C LEU A 256 21.91 9.20 -0.46
N ASP A 257 21.52 10.42 -0.83
CA ASP A 257 22.09 11.68 -0.35
C ASP A 257 21.02 12.79 -0.44
N ASN A 258 21.35 14.01 -0.04
CA ASN A 258 20.44 15.17 -0.04
C ASN A 258 19.95 15.59 -1.45
N LYS A 259 20.49 15.00 -2.51
CA LYS A 259 20.17 15.33 -3.91
C LYS A 259 19.75 14.13 -4.74
N THR A 260 19.83 12.91 -4.19
CA THR A 260 19.53 11.67 -4.92
C THR A 260 18.63 10.76 -4.09
N LEU A 261 17.48 10.42 -4.66
CA LEU A 261 16.59 9.39 -4.15
C LEU A 261 16.76 8.13 -4.99
N VAL A 262 16.60 6.96 -4.37
CA VAL A 262 16.66 5.66 -5.05
C VAL A 262 15.41 4.85 -4.75
N ILE A 263 14.77 4.33 -5.79
CA ILE A 263 13.68 3.36 -5.64
C ILE A 263 14.31 1.97 -5.70
N ARG A 264 14.12 1.17 -4.64
CA ARG A 264 14.62 -0.19 -4.50
C ARG A 264 13.59 -1.26 -4.79
N GLU A 265 12.32 -0.97 -4.55
CA GLU A 265 11.20 -1.89 -4.78
C GLU A 265 10.05 -1.13 -5.42
N ILE A 266 9.34 -1.77 -6.34
CA ILE A 266 8.26 -1.15 -7.10
C ILE A 266 6.88 -1.67 -6.66
N PRO A 267 5.81 -0.88 -6.79
CA PRO A 267 4.47 -1.33 -6.46
C PRO A 267 4.02 -2.49 -7.36
N PHE A 268 3.28 -3.43 -6.76
CA PHE A 268 2.68 -4.53 -7.50
C PHE A 268 1.87 -4.05 -8.72
N SER A 269 1.92 -4.77 -9.82
CA SER A 269 1.34 -4.45 -11.12
C SER A 269 2.01 -3.32 -11.91
N LYS A 270 3.14 -2.78 -11.43
CA LYS A 270 3.95 -1.80 -12.16
C LYS A 270 5.28 -2.42 -12.57
N THR A 271 5.86 -1.89 -13.63
CA THR A 271 7.23 -2.20 -14.08
C THR A 271 8.10 -0.97 -13.92
N THR A 272 9.44 -1.14 -13.90
CA THR A 272 10.37 0.00 -13.83
C THR A 272 10.10 1.00 -14.94
N THR A 273 9.92 0.52 -16.17
CA THR A 273 9.59 1.36 -17.32
C THR A 273 8.30 2.16 -17.10
N SER A 274 7.21 1.50 -16.68
CA SER A 274 5.92 2.18 -16.47
C SER A 274 5.96 3.17 -15.31
N LEU A 275 6.74 2.87 -14.27
CA LEU A 275 6.95 3.74 -13.11
C LEU A 275 7.75 4.99 -13.50
N ILE A 276 8.85 4.82 -14.22
CA ILE A 276 9.66 5.92 -14.74
C ILE A 276 8.83 6.83 -15.65
N ASP A 277 8.05 6.27 -16.56
CA ASP A 277 7.15 7.03 -17.42
C ASP A 277 6.14 7.87 -16.61
N SER A 278 5.62 7.31 -15.52
CA SER A 278 4.71 8.01 -14.62
C SER A 278 5.41 9.17 -13.89
N ILE A 279 6.64 8.93 -13.40
CA ILE A 279 7.46 9.94 -12.75
C ILE A 279 7.81 11.08 -13.73
N LEU A 280 8.28 10.75 -14.95
CA LEU A 280 8.58 11.73 -15.98
C LEU A 280 7.37 12.60 -16.33
N LYS A 281 6.19 11.99 -16.47
CA LYS A 281 4.94 12.75 -16.67
C LYS A 281 4.61 13.71 -15.53
N ALA A 282 4.94 13.35 -14.29
CA ALA A 282 4.76 14.23 -13.15
C ALA A 282 5.79 15.36 -13.12
N ILE A 283 7.03 15.09 -13.56
CA ILE A 283 8.09 16.10 -13.74
C ILE A 283 7.71 17.09 -14.85
N ASP A 284 7.27 16.60 -16.01
CA ASP A 284 6.83 17.44 -17.13
C ASP A 284 5.66 18.38 -16.77
N LYS A 285 4.77 17.90 -15.89
CA LYS A 285 3.68 18.71 -15.33
C LYS A 285 4.13 19.64 -14.20
N GLY A 286 5.42 19.66 -13.86
CA GLY A 286 5.97 20.52 -12.80
C GLY A 286 5.53 20.16 -11.39
N LYS A 287 5.01 18.94 -11.17
CA LYS A 287 4.56 18.46 -9.85
C LYS A 287 5.70 17.88 -9.02
N ILE A 288 6.74 17.41 -9.69
CA ILE A 288 7.97 16.88 -9.10
C ILE A 288 9.15 17.65 -9.71
N LYS A 289 10.05 18.13 -8.87
CA LYS A 289 11.25 18.86 -9.31
C LYS A 289 12.47 17.93 -9.27
N ALA A 290 12.66 17.18 -10.32
CA ALA A 290 13.86 16.40 -10.53
C ALA A 290 14.59 16.87 -11.81
N LYS A 291 15.91 16.70 -11.83
CA LYS A 291 16.77 17.01 -12.99
C LYS A 291 16.84 15.85 -13.97
N LYS A 292 16.90 14.64 -13.44
CA LYS A 292 17.15 13.42 -14.20
C LYS A 292 16.61 12.20 -13.44
N VAL A 293 16.20 11.19 -14.18
CA VAL A 293 15.84 9.86 -13.67
C VAL A 293 16.68 8.85 -14.43
N ASP A 294 17.43 8.02 -13.73
CA ASP A 294 18.28 6.97 -14.29
C ASP A 294 17.77 5.59 -13.86
N ASP A 295 17.68 4.68 -14.82
CA ASP A 295 17.34 3.28 -14.56
C ASP A 295 18.62 2.44 -14.57
N ASN A 296 19.05 1.99 -13.40
CA ASN A 296 20.21 1.13 -13.20
C ASN A 296 19.79 -0.30 -12.82
N THR A 297 18.51 -0.63 -13.03
CA THR A 297 17.93 -1.93 -12.67
C THR A 297 18.66 -3.06 -13.38
N ALA A 298 19.11 -4.05 -12.60
CA ALA A 298 19.73 -5.28 -13.09
C ALA A 298 19.00 -6.50 -12.49
N ALA A 299 19.61 -7.21 -11.54
CA ALA A 299 18.92 -8.26 -10.78
C ALA A 299 17.94 -7.68 -9.76
N GLU A 300 18.28 -6.54 -9.20
CA GLU A 300 17.46 -5.78 -8.25
C GLU A 300 17.06 -4.43 -8.88
N VAL A 301 15.95 -3.88 -8.40
CA VAL A 301 15.47 -2.57 -8.85
C VAL A 301 16.39 -1.47 -8.31
N GLU A 302 16.86 -0.60 -9.21
CA GLU A 302 17.59 0.60 -8.86
C GLU A 302 17.22 1.75 -9.82
N ILE A 303 16.25 2.58 -9.41
CA ILE A 303 15.86 3.78 -10.14
C ILE A 303 16.34 4.99 -9.35
N GLN A 304 17.32 5.74 -9.89
CA GLN A 304 17.86 6.92 -9.25
C GLN A 304 17.16 8.19 -9.76
N ILE A 305 16.72 9.03 -8.82
CA ILE A 305 16.06 10.30 -9.09
C ILE A 305 16.93 11.44 -8.55
N HIS A 306 17.51 12.23 -9.46
CA HIS A 306 18.35 13.36 -9.12
C HIS A 306 17.53 14.64 -8.95
N LEU A 307 17.52 15.19 -7.75
CA LEU A 307 16.71 16.35 -7.36
C LEU A 307 17.29 17.65 -7.92
N ALA A 308 16.44 18.64 -8.10
CA ALA A 308 16.87 20.00 -8.40
C ALA A 308 17.48 20.67 -7.13
N SER A 309 18.38 21.64 -7.29
CA SER A 309 18.94 22.38 -6.16
C SER A 309 17.86 23.11 -5.36
N GLY A 310 17.94 23.01 -4.02
CA GLY A 310 17.01 23.67 -3.12
C GLY A 310 15.63 23.01 -3.01
N VAL A 311 15.53 21.72 -3.38
CA VAL A 311 14.30 20.92 -3.24
C VAL A 311 14.52 19.92 -2.11
N SER A 312 13.57 19.86 -1.17
CA SER A 312 13.59 18.91 -0.06
C SER A 312 13.36 17.47 -0.56
N SER A 313 14.18 16.54 -0.08
CA SER A 313 14.05 15.10 -0.37
C SER A 313 12.73 14.56 0.16
N ASP A 314 12.33 14.90 1.40
CA ASP A 314 11.12 14.39 2.04
C ASP A 314 9.85 14.87 1.30
N LYS A 315 9.78 16.17 0.96
CA LYS A 315 8.68 16.69 0.13
C LYS A 315 8.62 16.03 -1.25
N THR A 316 9.77 15.67 -1.81
CA THR A 316 9.81 14.98 -3.10
C THR A 316 9.35 13.52 -2.98
N ILE A 317 9.66 12.83 -1.89
CA ILE A 317 9.15 11.47 -1.62
C ILE A 317 7.61 11.51 -1.53
N ASP A 318 7.07 12.46 -0.77
CA ASP A 318 5.62 12.67 -0.70
C ASP A 318 5.00 13.02 -2.06
N ALA A 319 5.68 13.85 -2.86
CA ALA A 319 5.25 14.19 -4.20
C ALA A 319 5.28 12.97 -5.15
N LEU A 320 6.27 12.09 -5.03
CA LEU A 320 6.35 10.83 -5.77
C LEU A 320 5.15 9.94 -5.44
N TYR A 321 4.79 9.77 -4.17
CA TYR A 321 3.60 9.02 -3.77
C TYR A 321 2.30 9.69 -4.21
N ALA A 322 2.20 11.02 -4.14
CA ALA A 322 0.97 11.74 -4.46
C ALA A 322 0.69 11.87 -5.97
N PHE A 323 1.73 11.96 -6.82
CA PHE A 323 1.60 12.35 -8.23
C PHE A 323 2.16 11.36 -9.24
N SER A 324 2.71 10.24 -8.79
CA SER A 324 3.19 9.16 -9.65
C SER A 324 2.66 7.79 -9.22
N ASP A 325 2.99 6.78 -9.98
CA ASP A 325 2.65 5.40 -9.67
C ASP A 325 3.52 4.78 -8.55
N CYS A 326 4.28 5.61 -7.80
CA CYS A 326 4.98 5.17 -6.60
C CYS A 326 4.01 4.77 -5.47
N GLU A 327 2.78 5.28 -5.45
CA GLU A 327 1.66 4.75 -4.66
C GLU A 327 0.55 4.29 -5.59
N VAL A 328 0.11 3.04 -5.45
CA VAL A 328 -0.98 2.45 -6.23
C VAL A 328 -2.07 1.94 -5.29
N ASN A 329 -3.32 2.24 -5.60
CA ASN A 329 -4.46 1.68 -4.89
C ASN A 329 -5.00 0.45 -5.63
N ILE A 330 -5.06 -0.70 -4.95
CA ILE A 330 -5.56 -1.97 -5.50
C ILE A 330 -6.84 -2.35 -4.76
N SER A 331 -7.89 -2.59 -5.53
CA SER A 331 -9.17 -3.08 -5.00
C SER A 331 -9.29 -4.57 -5.30
N PRO A 332 -9.22 -5.44 -4.29
CA PRO A 332 -9.40 -6.87 -4.46
C PRO A 332 -10.86 -7.20 -4.76
N ASN A 333 -11.10 -8.35 -5.35
CA ASN A 333 -12.42 -8.89 -5.59
C ASN A 333 -12.29 -10.42 -5.73
N CYS A 334 -12.44 -11.15 -4.63
CA CYS A 334 -12.30 -12.59 -4.62
C CYS A 334 -13.58 -13.24 -5.16
N CYS A 335 -13.61 -13.52 -6.46
CA CYS A 335 -14.66 -14.25 -7.15
C CYS A 335 -14.09 -15.57 -7.68
N VAL A 336 -14.75 -16.68 -7.37
CA VAL A 336 -14.35 -18.05 -7.73
C VAL A 336 -15.53 -18.81 -8.32
N ILE A 337 -15.27 -19.94 -9.00
CA ILE A 337 -16.30 -20.90 -9.41
C ILE A 337 -16.37 -22.00 -8.37
N GLU A 338 -17.55 -22.19 -7.79
CA GLU A 338 -17.95 -23.29 -6.92
C GLU A 338 -19.23 -23.91 -7.47
N ASP A 339 -19.28 -25.24 -7.66
CA ASP A 339 -20.43 -25.95 -8.18
C ASP A 339 -21.05 -25.33 -9.44
N GLN A 340 -20.21 -24.99 -10.42
CA GLN A 340 -20.61 -24.35 -11.69
C GLN A 340 -21.29 -22.97 -11.53
N LYS A 341 -21.03 -22.28 -10.42
CA LYS A 341 -21.57 -20.93 -10.15
C LYS A 341 -20.47 -19.99 -9.67
N PRO A 342 -20.51 -18.72 -10.07
CA PRO A 342 -19.63 -17.71 -9.50
C PRO A 342 -20.06 -17.40 -8.05
N ARG A 343 -19.07 -17.39 -7.14
CA ARG A 343 -19.24 -17.06 -5.73
C ARG A 343 -18.21 -16.02 -5.29
N PHE A 344 -18.65 -15.06 -4.48
CA PHE A 344 -17.74 -14.11 -3.83
C PHE A 344 -17.45 -14.61 -2.43
N MET A 345 -16.17 -14.70 -2.11
CA MET A 345 -15.68 -15.23 -0.83
C MET A 345 -14.61 -14.32 -0.26
N THR A 346 -14.41 -14.40 1.05
CA THR A 346 -13.24 -13.79 1.69
C THR A 346 -12.01 -14.67 1.47
N VAL A 347 -10.82 -14.09 1.65
CA VAL A 347 -9.55 -14.85 1.63
C VAL A 347 -9.57 -15.93 2.73
N SER A 348 -10.11 -15.60 3.90
CA SER A 348 -10.25 -16.55 5.01
C SER A 348 -11.20 -17.70 4.68
N GLU A 349 -12.31 -17.46 3.97
CA GLU A 349 -13.21 -18.54 3.51
C GLU A 349 -12.54 -19.43 2.47
N VAL A 350 -11.79 -18.86 1.51
CA VAL A 350 -11.02 -19.63 0.53
C VAL A 350 -9.97 -20.50 1.21
N LEU A 351 -9.27 -19.99 2.23
CA LEU A 351 -8.31 -20.78 2.99
C LEU A 351 -9.00 -21.97 3.67
N ARG A 352 -10.09 -21.73 4.41
CA ARG A 352 -10.83 -22.80 5.12
C ARG A 352 -11.30 -23.86 4.14
N HIS A 353 -11.93 -23.48 3.03
CA HIS A 353 -12.37 -24.39 1.99
C HIS A 353 -11.21 -25.26 1.47
N SER A 354 -10.08 -24.63 1.13
CA SER A 354 -8.92 -25.34 0.58
C SER A 354 -8.26 -26.27 1.60
N VAL A 355 -8.26 -25.92 2.89
CA VAL A 355 -7.75 -26.78 3.97
C VAL A 355 -8.66 -27.98 4.19
N ASP A 356 -9.97 -27.79 4.21
CA ASP A 356 -10.96 -28.85 4.35
C ASP A 356 -10.92 -29.80 3.13
N SER A 357 -10.79 -29.25 1.92
CA SER A 357 -10.58 -30.03 0.69
C SER A 357 -9.29 -30.84 0.75
N THR A 358 -8.18 -30.25 1.23
CA THR A 358 -6.90 -30.94 1.45
C THR A 358 -7.06 -32.12 2.41
N MET A 359 -7.74 -31.91 3.55
CA MET A 359 -8.01 -32.97 4.52
C MET A 359 -8.87 -34.08 3.90
N GLY A 360 -9.86 -33.72 3.09
CA GLY A 360 -10.69 -34.67 2.33
C GLY A 360 -9.89 -35.50 1.33
N LEU A 361 -8.98 -34.89 0.60
CA LEU A 361 -8.09 -35.53 -0.36
C LEU A 361 -7.11 -36.48 0.32
N LEU A 362 -6.46 -36.06 1.41
CA LEU A 362 -5.57 -36.92 2.21
C LEU A 362 -6.30 -38.12 2.78
N ARG A 363 -7.54 -37.93 3.27
CA ARG A 363 -8.41 -39.04 3.73
C ARG A 363 -8.70 -39.99 2.59
N LYS A 364 -9.07 -39.50 1.42
CA LYS A 364 -9.35 -40.32 0.23
C LYS A 364 -8.12 -41.12 -0.22
N GLU A 365 -6.94 -40.49 -0.21
CA GLU A 365 -5.67 -41.16 -0.51
C GLU A 365 -5.36 -42.32 0.46
N LEU A 366 -5.53 -42.07 1.76
CA LEU A 366 -5.33 -43.08 2.79
C LEU A 366 -6.34 -44.26 2.66
N GLN A 367 -7.61 -43.94 2.35
CA GLN A 367 -8.64 -44.97 2.15
C GLN A 367 -8.32 -45.83 0.92
N ILE A 368 -7.95 -45.20 -0.20
CA ILE A 368 -7.54 -45.92 -1.41
C ILE A 368 -6.33 -46.85 -1.11
N ARG A 369 -5.33 -46.33 -0.40
CA ARG A 369 -4.15 -47.11 -0.02
C ARG A 369 -4.52 -48.29 0.88
N LYS A 370 -5.42 -48.09 1.84
CA LYS A 370 -5.95 -49.15 2.70
C LYS A 370 -6.65 -50.25 1.89
N ASP A 371 -7.52 -49.87 0.97
CA ASP A 371 -8.27 -50.78 0.12
C ASP A 371 -7.33 -51.58 -0.80
N GLU A 372 -6.29 -50.96 -1.33
CA GLU A 372 -5.23 -51.62 -2.07
C GLU A 372 -4.45 -52.65 -1.21
N LEU A 373 -4.06 -52.23 0.00
CA LEU A 373 -3.36 -53.12 0.93
C LEU A 373 -4.23 -54.29 1.39
N LEU A 374 -5.53 -54.04 1.66
CA LEU A 374 -6.46 -55.10 1.99
C LEU A 374 -6.60 -56.10 0.85
N SER A 375 -6.66 -55.63 -0.40
CA SER A 375 -6.71 -56.46 -1.60
C SER A 375 -5.40 -57.24 -1.81
N GLN A 376 -4.26 -56.63 -1.57
CA GLN A 376 -2.96 -57.25 -1.63
C GLN A 376 -2.77 -58.27 -0.51
N LEU A 377 -3.17 -57.99 0.71
CA LEU A 377 -3.13 -58.84 1.88
C LEU A 377 -4.01 -60.10 1.65
N PHE A 378 -5.24 -59.88 1.16
CA PHE A 378 -6.16 -60.96 0.84
C PHE A 378 -5.53 -61.95 -0.17
N PHE A 379 -5.00 -61.41 -1.31
CA PHE A 379 -4.40 -62.24 -2.33
C PHE A 379 -3.11 -62.93 -1.87
N ALA A 380 -2.24 -62.27 -1.11
CA ALA A 380 -1.01 -62.85 -0.54
C ALA A 380 -1.33 -63.98 0.45
N SER A 381 -2.37 -63.79 1.28
CA SER A 381 -2.80 -64.84 2.21
C SER A 381 -3.38 -66.06 1.45
N LEU A 382 -4.18 -65.77 0.40
CA LEU A 382 -4.78 -66.82 -0.45
C LEU A 382 -3.71 -67.62 -1.21
N GLU A 383 -2.70 -66.88 -1.79
CA GLU A 383 -1.55 -67.49 -2.45
C GLU A 383 -0.72 -68.33 -1.50
N SER A 384 -0.45 -67.85 -0.26
CA SER A 384 0.30 -68.64 0.75
C SER A 384 -0.38 -69.95 1.05
N ILE A 385 -1.69 -69.95 1.34
CA ILE A 385 -2.46 -71.18 1.62
C ILE A 385 -2.48 -72.11 0.43
N PHE A 386 -2.70 -71.57 -0.79
CA PHE A 386 -2.71 -72.38 -2.01
C PHE A 386 -1.42 -73.13 -2.26
N ILE A 387 -0.25 -72.49 -1.93
CA ILE A 387 1.09 -73.09 -2.08
C ILE A 387 1.42 -74.01 -0.93
N GLU A 388 1.18 -73.60 0.33
CA GLU A 388 1.48 -74.38 1.54
C GLU A 388 0.70 -75.67 1.59
N GLU A 389 -0.59 -75.64 1.34
CA GLU A 389 -1.48 -76.80 1.27
C GLU A 389 -1.29 -77.58 0.00
N ARG A 390 -0.39 -77.18 -0.90
CA ARG A 390 -0.04 -77.83 -2.15
C ARG A 390 -1.26 -78.17 -3.03
N ILE A 391 -2.31 -77.29 -3.01
CA ILE A 391 -3.55 -77.52 -3.71
C ILE A 391 -3.31 -77.81 -5.21
N TYR A 392 -2.30 -77.21 -5.80
CA TYR A 392 -1.86 -77.38 -7.18
C TYR A 392 -1.27 -78.77 -7.48
N LYS A 393 -1.03 -79.63 -6.47
CA LYS A 393 -0.56 -81.01 -6.60
C LYS A 393 -1.64 -82.06 -6.30
N ASP A 394 -2.84 -81.63 -5.98
CA ASP A 394 -3.90 -82.62 -5.71
C ASP A 394 -4.31 -83.26 -6.99
N LYS A 395 -4.46 -84.65 -6.87
CA LYS A 395 -4.87 -85.47 -8.03
C LYS A 395 -6.12 -85.01 -8.71
N LYS A 396 -7.11 -84.46 -7.96
CA LYS A 396 -8.35 -83.96 -8.51
C LYS A 396 -8.12 -82.65 -9.27
N PHE A 397 -7.11 -81.85 -8.89
CA PHE A 397 -6.73 -80.62 -9.62
C PHE A 397 -5.98 -81.00 -10.90
N GLU A 398 -5.02 -81.88 -10.86
CA GLU A 398 -4.23 -82.35 -12.01
C GLU A 398 -5.11 -83.10 -13.08
N GLN A 399 -6.16 -83.77 -12.67
CA GLN A 399 -7.10 -84.48 -13.53
C GLN A 399 -8.37 -83.72 -13.85
N ALA A 400 -8.44 -82.42 -13.55
CA ALA A 400 -9.64 -81.68 -13.83
C ALA A 400 -9.93 -81.54 -15.33
N ALA A 401 -11.16 -81.94 -15.71
CA ALA A 401 -11.55 -81.93 -17.10
C ALA A 401 -11.65 -80.55 -17.78
N ASN A 402 -11.85 -79.53 -17.02
CA ASN A 402 -11.90 -78.13 -17.44
C ASN A 402 -11.57 -77.18 -16.33
N VAL A 403 -11.41 -75.91 -16.65
CA VAL A 403 -11.06 -74.83 -15.69
C VAL A 403 -12.10 -74.66 -14.58
N ASP A 404 -13.38 -74.86 -14.87
CA ASP A 404 -14.46 -74.78 -13.89
C ASP A 404 -14.39 -75.89 -12.84
N ALA A 405 -13.99 -77.10 -13.23
CA ALA A 405 -13.76 -78.19 -12.30
C ALA A 405 -12.55 -77.96 -11.39
N ALA A 406 -11.50 -77.33 -11.94
CA ALA A 406 -10.34 -76.93 -11.15
C ALA A 406 -10.70 -75.85 -10.16
N ILE A 407 -11.48 -74.84 -10.58
CA ILE A 407 -11.96 -73.76 -9.70
C ILE A 407 -12.79 -74.30 -8.55
N LYS A 408 -13.73 -75.19 -8.84
CA LYS A 408 -14.57 -75.84 -7.82
C LYS A 408 -13.75 -76.65 -6.84
N HIS A 409 -12.73 -77.35 -7.29
CA HIS A 409 -11.84 -78.11 -6.40
C HIS A 409 -11.01 -77.16 -5.51
N ILE A 410 -10.48 -76.09 -6.04
CA ILE A 410 -9.74 -75.10 -5.28
C ILE A 410 -10.67 -74.47 -4.23
N ASP A 411 -11.87 -74.07 -4.59
CA ASP A 411 -12.86 -73.49 -3.64
C ASP A 411 -13.20 -74.45 -2.49
N GLU A 412 -13.46 -75.74 -2.84
CA GLU A 412 -13.67 -76.79 -1.84
C GLU A 412 -12.49 -76.95 -0.87
N ARG A 413 -11.26 -76.87 -1.36
CA ARG A 413 -10.03 -77.03 -0.54
C ARG A 413 -9.77 -75.80 0.29
N LEU A 414 -10.21 -74.63 -0.13
CA LEU A 414 -10.12 -73.40 0.60
C LEU A 414 -11.20 -73.23 1.69
N GLU A 415 -12.26 -74.01 1.68
CA GLU A 415 -13.40 -73.94 2.61
C GLU A 415 -12.98 -73.84 4.09
N PRO A 416 -12.01 -74.62 4.61
CA PRO A 416 -11.60 -74.52 6.01
C PRO A 416 -11.02 -73.17 6.40
N PHE A 417 -10.41 -72.49 5.42
CA PHE A 417 -9.71 -71.22 5.62
C PHE A 417 -10.59 -70.00 5.34
N LYS A 418 -11.79 -70.13 4.78
CA LYS A 418 -12.68 -69.01 4.41
C LYS A 418 -13.03 -68.14 5.58
N LYS A 419 -13.03 -68.64 6.81
CA LYS A 419 -13.32 -67.92 8.01
C LYS A 419 -12.25 -66.89 8.38
N ASP A 420 -11.01 -67.07 7.89
CA ASP A 420 -9.86 -66.23 8.22
C ASP A 420 -9.70 -65.06 7.24
N PHE A 421 -10.52 -65.03 6.18
CA PHE A 421 -10.45 -63.99 5.17
C PHE A 421 -11.41 -62.84 5.45
N ILE A 422 -11.00 -61.65 5.04
CA ILE A 422 -11.73 -60.40 5.24
C ILE A 422 -13.00 -60.32 4.37
N ARG A 423 -13.03 -61.03 3.24
CA ARG A 423 -14.15 -61.11 2.29
C ARG A 423 -14.26 -62.52 1.71
N GLU A 424 -15.39 -62.79 1.08
CA GLU A 424 -15.62 -64.05 0.34
C GLU A 424 -14.66 -64.18 -0.85
N ILE A 425 -14.24 -65.42 -1.11
CA ILE A 425 -13.37 -65.75 -2.25
C ILE A 425 -14.25 -65.80 -3.48
N THR A 426 -13.88 -64.96 -4.47
CA THR A 426 -14.63 -64.91 -5.75
C THR A 426 -13.99 -65.84 -6.78
N ARG A 427 -14.77 -66.18 -7.85
CA ARG A 427 -14.28 -66.92 -9.00
C ARG A 427 -13.04 -66.28 -9.61
N ASP A 428 -12.98 -64.95 -9.69
CA ASP A 428 -11.83 -64.23 -10.25
C ASP A 428 -10.57 -64.32 -9.36
N ASP A 429 -10.74 -64.41 -8.06
CA ASP A 429 -9.61 -64.68 -7.14
C ASP A 429 -8.99 -66.04 -7.38
N ILE A 430 -9.81 -67.05 -7.60
CA ILE A 430 -9.34 -68.41 -7.90
C ILE A 430 -8.72 -68.45 -9.30
N LEU A 431 -9.24 -67.75 -10.27
CA LEU A 431 -8.63 -67.65 -11.61
C LEU A 431 -7.24 -66.99 -11.51
N ARG A 432 -7.06 -66.01 -10.70
CA ARG A 432 -5.74 -65.37 -10.44
C ARG A 432 -4.76 -66.34 -9.76
N LEU A 433 -5.20 -67.25 -8.92
CA LEU A 433 -4.36 -68.34 -8.39
C LEU A 433 -3.86 -69.27 -9.48
N LEU A 434 -4.69 -69.57 -10.48
CA LEU A 434 -4.32 -70.44 -11.63
C LEU A 434 -3.30 -69.75 -12.56
N GLU A 435 -3.21 -68.42 -12.55
CA GLU A 435 -2.23 -67.64 -13.32
C GLU A 435 -0.85 -67.62 -12.65
N ILE A 436 -0.68 -68.17 -11.43
CA ILE A 436 0.57 -68.10 -10.71
C ILE A 436 1.62 -68.92 -11.46
N LYS A 437 2.71 -68.34 -11.85
CA LYS A 437 3.82 -68.98 -12.56
C LYS A 437 4.48 -70.03 -11.68
N MET A 438 4.75 -71.22 -12.21
CA MET A 438 5.46 -72.24 -11.48
C MET A 438 6.78 -71.85 -10.87
N GLN A 439 7.50 -70.89 -11.50
CA GLN A 439 8.72 -70.33 -10.95
C GLN A 439 8.49 -69.64 -9.60
N ARG A 440 7.30 -69.01 -9.39
CA ARG A 440 6.92 -68.33 -8.14
C ARG A 440 6.64 -69.35 -7.05
N ILE A 441 5.99 -70.46 -7.40
CA ILE A 441 5.74 -71.63 -6.49
C ILE A 441 7.06 -72.28 -6.05
N LEU A 442 7.99 -72.49 -6.98
CA LEU A 442 9.32 -73.10 -6.66
C LEU A 442 10.20 -72.21 -5.83
N LYS A 443 10.06 -70.84 -5.92
CA LYS A 443 10.82 -69.88 -5.16
C LYS A 443 10.08 -69.36 -3.92
N PHE A 444 8.92 -69.95 -3.58
CA PHE A 444 8.15 -69.54 -2.42
C PHE A 444 8.94 -69.78 -1.13
N ASN A 445 9.05 -68.72 -0.33
CA ASN A 445 9.66 -68.78 1.01
C ASN A 445 8.58 -68.32 2.00
N LYS A 446 8.15 -69.18 2.85
CA LYS A 446 7.11 -68.99 3.86
C LYS A 446 7.43 -67.86 4.78
N GLU A 447 8.65 -67.82 5.34
CA GLU A 447 9.05 -66.75 6.26
C GLU A 447 8.96 -65.35 5.63
N LYS A 448 9.38 -65.20 4.35
CA LYS A 448 9.26 -63.94 3.62
C LYS A 448 7.81 -63.59 3.29
N ALA A 449 6.97 -64.54 3.04
CA ALA A 449 5.55 -64.31 2.83
C ALA A 449 4.85 -63.83 4.12
N GLU A 450 5.15 -64.51 5.23
CA GLU A 450 4.66 -64.12 6.57
C GLU A 450 5.17 -62.73 6.97
N GLU A 451 6.44 -62.39 6.71
CA GLU A 451 7.00 -61.03 6.95
C GLU A 451 6.30 -59.97 6.12
N LEU A 452 6.02 -60.23 4.83
CA LEU A 452 5.28 -59.31 3.95
C LEU A 452 3.84 -59.09 4.45
N ILE A 453 3.17 -60.17 4.83
CA ILE A 453 1.83 -60.14 5.40
C ILE A 453 1.81 -59.31 6.70
N ALA A 454 2.79 -59.51 7.57
CA ALA A 454 2.94 -58.76 8.82
C ALA A 454 3.16 -57.24 8.55
N LYS A 455 4.03 -56.88 7.58
CA LYS A 455 4.26 -55.51 7.16
C LYS A 455 2.98 -54.84 6.63
N MET A 456 2.22 -55.56 5.77
CA MET A 456 0.95 -55.02 5.27
C MET A 456 -0.09 -54.82 6.39
N LYS A 457 -0.18 -55.74 7.33
CA LYS A 457 -1.06 -55.62 8.50
C LYS A 457 -0.67 -54.43 9.39
N GLN A 458 0.63 -54.17 9.56
CA GLN A 458 1.10 -53.00 10.31
C GLN A 458 0.78 -51.70 9.60
N GLU A 459 1.06 -51.61 8.28
CA GLU A 459 0.73 -50.44 7.46
C GLU A 459 -0.78 -50.11 7.49
N ILE A 460 -1.64 -51.15 7.45
CA ILE A 460 -3.10 -50.97 7.60
C ILE A 460 -3.46 -50.35 8.95
N LYS A 461 -2.84 -50.88 10.05
CA LYS A 461 -3.08 -50.31 11.39
C LYS A 461 -2.64 -48.82 11.48
N ASP A 462 -1.48 -48.49 10.88
CA ASP A 462 -0.96 -47.15 10.86
C ASP A 462 -1.90 -46.19 10.05
N ILE A 463 -2.44 -46.71 8.93
CA ILE A 463 -3.45 -45.99 8.14
C ILE A 463 -4.75 -45.80 8.93
N ASP A 464 -5.21 -46.86 9.65
CA ASP A 464 -6.42 -46.73 10.49
C ASP A 464 -6.24 -45.69 11.60
N TYR A 465 -5.07 -45.65 12.23
CA TYR A 465 -4.73 -44.60 13.19
C TYR A 465 -4.77 -43.21 12.56
N LYS A 466 -4.15 -43.03 11.37
CA LYS A 466 -4.17 -41.75 10.62
C LYS A 466 -5.58 -41.36 10.22
N LEU A 467 -6.42 -42.27 9.75
CA LEU A 467 -7.81 -42.01 9.40
C LEU A 467 -8.65 -41.54 10.61
N ALA A 468 -8.33 -42.05 11.80
CA ALA A 468 -8.97 -41.60 13.05
C ALA A 468 -8.48 -40.20 13.50
N HIS A 469 -7.31 -39.75 13.05
CA HIS A 469 -6.68 -38.50 13.50
C HIS A 469 -6.36 -37.57 12.32
N MET A 470 -7.32 -37.33 11.43
CA MET A 470 -7.13 -36.57 10.18
C MET A 470 -6.63 -35.13 10.38
N VAL A 471 -7.05 -34.45 11.46
CA VAL A 471 -6.56 -33.11 11.78
C VAL A 471 -5.04 -33.13 11.99
N ALA A 472 -4.53 -34.06 12.78
CA ALA A 472 -3.09 -34.19 13.00
C ALA A 472 -2.33 -34.51 11.70
N VAL A 473 -2.86 -35.42 10.88
CA VAL A 473 -2.28 -35.76 9.57
C VAL A 473 -2.23 -34.54 8.64
N THR A 474 -3.26 -33.69 8.68
CA THR A 474 -3.30 -32.49 7.84
C THR A 474 -2.34 -31.42 8.35
N ILE A 475 -2.18 -31.29 9.67
CA ILE A 475 -1.15 -30.40 10.27
C ILE A 475 0.26 -30.89 9.89
N GLU A 476 0.53 -32.20 9.98
CA GLU A 476 1.81 -32.80 9.53
C GLU A 476 2.07 -32.47 8.05
N TRP A 477 1.06 -32.55 7.20
CA TRP A 477 1.17 -32.21 5.79
C TRP A 477 1.58 -30.77 5.54
N PHE A 478 0.91 -29.79 6.16
CA PHE A 478 1.27 -28.37 6.01
C PHE A 478 2.63 -28.05 6.64
N THR A 479 2.97 -28.70 7.76
CA THR A 479 4.31 -28.60 8.37
C THR A 479 5.39 -29.11 7.42
N PHE A 480 5.18 -30.28 6.82
CA PHE A 480 6.08 -30.84 5.81
C PHE A 480 6.28 -29.90 4.62
N LEU A 481 5.21 -29.31 4.09
CA LEU A 481 5.31 -28.36 2.99
C LEU A 481 6.13 -27.12 3.38
N LYS A 482 5.88 -26.56 4.57
CA LYS A 482 6.61 -25.41 5.09
C LYS A 482 8.09 -25.70 5.27
N GLU A 483 8.45 -26.85 5.87
CA GLU A 483 9.85 -27.24 6.11
C GLU A 483 10.61 -27.50 4.80
N LYS A 484 9.95 -28.17 3.84
CA LYS A 484 10.56 -28.57 2.57
C LYS A 484 10.75 -27.41 1.60
N TYR A 485 9.74 -26.53 1.48
CA TYR A 485 9.69 -25.49 0.46
C TYR A 485 9.77 -24.05 1.01
N GLY A 486 9.56 -23.84 2.30
CA GLY A 486 9.41 -22.51 2.88
C GLY A 486 10.65 -21.64 2.88
N LYS A 487 11.85 -22.23 2.81
CA LYS A 487 13.12 -21.46 2.84
C LYS A 487 13.26 -20.47 1.67
N GLU A 488 12.66 -20.79 0.53
CA GLU A 488 12.72 -19.99 -0.69
C GLU A 488 11.60 -18.92 -0.77
N HIS A 489 10.67 -18.94 0.21
CA HIS A 489 9.48 -18.09 0.20
C HIS A 489 9.39 -17.21 1.46
N GLN A 490 10.38 -16.33 1.65
CA GLN A 490 10.31 -15.29 2.68
C GLN A 490 9.33 -14.19 2.24
N ARG A 491 8.65 -13.53 3.21
CA ARG A 491 7.82 -12.37 2.90
C ARG A 491 8.68 -11.25 2.32
N LEU A 492 8.26 -10.70 1.20
CA LEU A 492 8.92 -9.60 0.51
C LEU A 492 8.26 -8.24 0.80
N THR A 493 6.94 -8.21 0.95
CA THR A 493 6.17 -6.97 1.10
C THR A 493 6.05 -6.58 2.58
N GLU A 494 6.43 -5.36 2.92
CA GLU A 494 6.35 -4.83 4.28
C GLU A 494 4.94 -4.29 4.58
N ILE A 495 4.37 -4.67 5.74
CA ILE A 495 3.05 -4.16 6.18
C ILE A 495 3.28 -2.92 7.04
N ARG A 496 2.72 -1.77 6.62
CA ARG A 496 2.79 -0.49 7.32
C ARG A 496 1.47 0.25 7.26
N ASN A 497 1.19 1.10 8.25
CA ASN A 497 0.15 2.11 8.13
C ASN A 497 0.73 3.33 7.41
N PHE A 498 0.02 3.85 6.42
CA PHE A 498 0.47 5.01 5.66
C PHE A 498 -0.19 6.28 6.16
N ASP A 499 0.64 7.29 6.43
CA ASP A 499 0.14 8.63 6.66
C ASP A 499 -0.58 9.16 5.43
N THR A 500 -1.64 9.94 5.68
CA THR A 500 -2.41 10.54 4.58
C THR A 500 -1.65 11.71 4.01
N ILE A 501 -1.10 11.56 2.80
CA ILE A 501 -0.44 12.64 2.06
C ILE A 501 -1.51 13.55 1.45
N GLU A 502 -1.59 14.79 1.93
CA GLU A 502 -2.44 15.81 1.30
C GLU A 502 -1.73 16.41 0.09
N ALA A 503 -2.14 16.01 -1.12
CA ALA A 503 -1.55 16.47 -2.37
C ALA A 503 -1.42 18.00 -2.48
N THR A 504 -2.34 18.75 -1.84
CA THR A 504 -2.31 20.23 -1.81
C THR A 504 -1.18 20.80 -0.94
N LYS A 505 -0.67 20.04 0.03
CA LYS A 505 0.47 20.48 0.85
C LYS A 505 1.82 20.19 0.19
N VAL A 506 1.85 19.16 -0.65
CA VAL A 506 3.08 18.68 -1.29
C VAL A 506 3.34 19.35 -2.64
N VAL A 507 2.28 19.76 -3.34
CA VAL A 507 2.42 20.38 -4.65
C VAL A 507 3.06 21.76 -4.52
N GLU A 508 4.09 21.99 -5.29
CA GLU A 508 4.69 23.32 -5.42
C GLU A 508 3.88 24.20 -6.39
N ALA A 509 3.87 25.50 -6.12
CA ALA A 509 3.23 26.49 -6.98
C ALA A 509 3.97 26.56 -8.34
N ASN A 510 3.48 25.82 -9.32
CA ASN A 510 4.07 25.71 -10.66
C ASN A 510 3.46 26.64 -11.69
N GLU A 511 2.36 27.30 -11.34
CA GLU A 511 1.58 28.18 -12.20
C GLU A 511 1.47 29.60 -11.61
N LYS A 512 1.22 30.57 -12.47
CA LYS A 512 0.96 31.97 -12.07
C LYS A 512 -0.48 32.33 -12.39
N LEU A 513 -1.22 32.78 -11.37
CA LEU A 513 -2.61 33.21 -11.50
C LEU A 513 -2.68 34.69 -11.86
N TYR A 514 -3.51 35.02 -12.84
CA TYR A 514 -3.74 36.38 -13.30
C TYR A 514 -5.26 36.66 -13.32
N ILE A 515 -5.62 37.95 -13.19
CA ILE A 515 -7.01 38.41 -13.22
C ILE A 515 -7.18 39.60 -14.13
N ASN A 516 -8.21 39.55 -14.94
CA ASN A 516 -8.76 40.73 -15.68
C ASN A 516 -10.01 41.22 -14.96
N ARG A 517 -9.86 42.21 -14.07
CA ARG A 517 -11.00 42.77 -13.28
C ARG A 517 -12.04 43.50 -14.12
N GLN A 518 -11.67 44.00 -15.30
CA GLN A 518 -12.58 44.77 -16.18
C GLN A 518 -13.50 43.82 -16.93
N GLU A 519 -12.95 42.76 -17.47
CA GLU A 519 -13.70 41.76 -18.22
C GLU A 519 -14.27 40.66 -17.32
N GLY A 520 -13.73 40.47 -16.12
CA GLY A 520 -14.20 39.49 -15.16
C GLY A 520 -13.67 38.05 -15.40
N PHE A 521 -12.46 37.91 -15.95
CA PHE A 521 -11.81 36.64 -16.17
C PHE A 521 -10.63 36.43 -15.21
N ILE A 522 -10.42 35.18 -14.80
CA ILE A 522 -9.28 34.74 -14.01
C ILE A 522 -8.69 33.47 -14.62
N GLY A 523 -7.37 33.31 -14.54
CA GLY A 523 -6.74 32.08 -15.03
C GLY A 523 -5.23 32.21 -15.22
N THR A 524 -4.59 31.04 -15.54
CA THR A 524 -3.13 30.95 -15.71
C THR A 524 -2.66 31.45 -17.08
N SER A 525 -3.54 31.43 -18.09
CA SER A 525 -3.22 31.87 -19.46
C SER A 525 -3.24 33.37 -19.67
N LEU A 526 -3.73 34.18 -18.69
CA LEU A 526 -3.94 35.62 -18.79
C LEU A 526 -2.67 36.43 -18.48
N LYS A 527 -1.52 36.04 -19.06
CA LYS A 527 -0.16 36.58 -18.75
C LYS A 527 0.02 38.09 -18.96
N LYS A 528 -0.93 38.76 -19.66
CA LYS A 528 -0.93 40.23 -19.92
C LYS A 528 -1.72 41.01 -18.88
N ASP A 529 -2.48 40.37 -18.01
CA ASP A 529 -3.36 40.97 -17.02
C ASP A 529 -2.68 41.06 -15.64
N GLU A 530 -3.42 41.50 -14.64
CA GLU A 530 -2.92 41.66 -13.26
C GLU A 530 -2.49 40.34 -12.65
N PHE A 531 -1.22 40.22 -12.24
CA PHE A 531 -0.71 39.06 -11.48
C PHE A 531 -1.33 39.01 -10.07
N VAL A 532 -1.84 37.85 -9.65
CA VAL A 532 -2.45 37.68 -8.34
C VAL A 532 -1.48 36.95 -7.38
N CYS A 533 -1.09 35.77 -7.71
CA CYS A 533 -0.22 34.91 -6.88
C CYS A 533 0.32 33.73 -7.70
N ASN A 534 1.31 33.03 -7.12
CA ASN A 534 1.70 31.72 -7.59
C ASN A 534 0.69 30.68 -7.05
N CYS A 535 0.36 29.70 -7.85
CA CYS A 535 -0.60 28.64 -7.52
C CYS A 535 -0.22 27.33 -8.21
N SER A 536 -0.93 26.26 -7.88
CA SER A 536 -0.89 25.02 -8.63
C SER A 536 -2.17 24.80 -9.43
N ASP A 537 -2.10 23.95 -10.45
CA ASP A 537 -3.26 23.49 -11.25
C ASP A 537 -4.31 22.72 -10.43
N ILE A 538 -3.94 22.22 -9.24
CA ILE A 538 -4.86 21.54 -8.33
C ILE A 538 -5.44 22.42 -7.24
N ASP A 539 -4.93 23.65 -7.08
CA ASP A 539 -5.39 24.57 -6.07
C ASP A 539 -6.82 25.05 -6.29
N ASP A 540 -7.45 25.42 -5.19
CA ASP A 540 -8.69 26.17 -5.18
C ASP A 540 -8.38 27.66 -4.95
N ILE A 541 -9.14 28.54 -5.55
CA ILE A 541 -9.05 29.98 -5.35
C ILE A 541 -10.34 30.53 -4.77
N ILE A 542 -10.21 31.37 -3.75
CA ILE A 542 -11.34 32.11 -3.17
C ILE A 542 -11.42 33.49 -3.76
N ILE A 543 -12.62 33.89 -4.13
CA ILE A 543 -12.91 35.18 -4.78
C ILE A 543 -13.94 35.91 -3.96
N PHE A 544 -13.64 37.17 -3.55
CA PHE A 544 -14.56 38.06 -2.87
C PHE A 544 -14.98 39.19 -3.81
N TYR A 545 -16.25 39.59 -3.74
CA TYR A 545 -16.84 40.61 -4.57
C TYR A 545 -17.26 41.84 -3.74
N LYS A 546 -17.38 43.02 -4.42
CA LYS A 546 -17.75 44.30 -3.78
C LYS A 546 -19.17 44.31 -3.21
N ASP A 547 -20.07 43.49 -3.67
CA ASP A 547 -21.43 43.29 -3.15
C ASP A 547 -21.50 42.36 -1.92
N GLY A 548 -20.37 41.80 -1.54
CA GLY A 548 -20.25 40.90 -0.39
C GLY A 548 -20.45 39.44 -0.71
N LEU A 549 -20.67 39.07 -1.96
CA LEU A 549 -20.62 37.66 -2.38
C LEU A 549 -19.20 37.16 -2.38
N TYR A 550 -19.03 35.85 -2.23
CA TYR A 550 -17.75 35.16 -2.39
C TYR A 550 -17.96 33.70 -2.71
N LYS A 551 -17.03 33.12 -3.45
CA LYS A 551 -17.08 31.71 -3.89
C LYS A 551 -15.70 31.12 -4.02
N ILE A 552 -15.65 29.79 -4.06
CA ILE A 552 -14.42 29.01 -4.35
C ILE A 552 -14.59 28.34 -5.72
N ILE A 553 -13.55 28.44 -6.53
CA ILE A 553 -13.45 27.72 -7.80
C ILE A 553 -12.08 27.04 -7.90
N LYS A 554 -11.96 26.04 -8.75
CA LYS A 554 -10.67 25.43 -9.09
C LYS A 554 -9.86 26.35 -10.00
N VAL A 555 -8.53 26.32 -9.87
CA VAL A 555 -7.63 26.98 -10.84
C VAL A 555 -7.88 26.40 -12.25
N ALA A 556 -7.95 27.28 -13.23
CA ALA A 556 -8.17 26.96 -14.63
C ALA A 556 -7.36 27.87 -15.53
N GLU A 557 -7.18 27.51 -16.79
CA GLU A 557 -6.47 28.33 -17.77
C GLU A 557 -7.14 29.68 -17.98
N LYS A 558 -8.47 29.72 -18.12
CA LYS A 558 -9.29 30.92 -18.22
C LYS A 558 -10.74 30.62 -17.86
N ILE A 559 -11.27 31.28 -16.84
CA ILE A 559 -12.65 31.13 -16.40
C ILE A 559 -13.29 32.48 -16.15
N PHE A 560 -14.58 32.64 -16.53
CA PHE A 560 -15.34 33.84 -16.22
C PHE A 560 -15.87 33.79 -14.80
N VAL A 561 -15.50 34.77 -13.99
CA VAL A 561 -15.89 34.83 -12.57
C VAL A 561 -16.84 36.03 -12.29
N GLY A 562 -17.06 36.87 -13.23
CA GLY A 562 -17.86 38.08 -13.07
C GLY A 562 -17.04 39.32 -12.75
N LYS A 563 -17.71 40.51 -12.84
CA LYS A 563 -17.11 41.82 -12.58
C LYS A 563 -17.18 42.15 -11.09
N ASN A 564 -16.56 43.27 -10.70
CA ASN A 564 -16.53 43.78 -9.31
C ASN A 564 -15.80 42.89 -8.31
N VAL A 565 -14.81 42.11 -8.77
CA VAL A 565 -13.94 41.33 -7.90
C VAL A 565 -13.17 42.27 -6.98
N LEU A 566 -13.21 41.96 -5.68
CA LEU A 566 -12.57 42.72 -4.62
C LEU A 566 -11.20 42.13 -4.26
N HIS A 567 -11.16 40.83 -3.95
CA HIS A 567 -9.96 40.14 -3.56
C HIS A 567 -9.97 38.70 -4.12
N VAL A 568 -8.78 38.20 -4.43
CA VAL A 568 -8.56 36.81 -4.88
C VAL A 568 -7.29 36.30 -4.26
N GLN A 569 -7.32 35.06 -3.77
CA GLN A 569 -6.14 34.34 -3.30
C GLN A 569 -6.33 32.83 -3.42
N VAL A 570 -5.24 32.03 -3.26
CA VAL A 570 -5.33 30.58 -3.10
C VAL A 570 -6.10 30.27 -1.81
N PHE A 571 -7.03 29.33 -1.88
CA PHE A 571 -7.82 28.86 -0.75
C PHE A 571 -7.18 27.60 -0.17
N LYS A 572 -6.79 27.65 1.08
CA LYS A 572 -6.31 26.48 1.85
C LYS A 572 -7.45 25.96 2.72
N LYS A 573 -7.87 24.73 2.47
CA LYS A 573 -8.90 24.06 3.28
C LYS A 573 -8.39 23.86 4.71
N ASN A 574 -9.27 24.08 5.70
CA ASN A 574 -8.97 23.99 7.14
C ASN A 574 -7.96 25.02 7.66
N ASP A 575 -7.61 26.06 6.88
CA ASP A 575 -6.76 27.14 7.35
C ASP A 575 -7.51 28.02 8.35
N LYS A 576 -7.12 27.93 9.64
CA LYS A 576 -7.67 28.74 10.74
C LYS A 576 -6.89 30.05 10.92
N ARG A 577 -5.71 30.22 10.29
CA ARG A 577 -4.83 31.38 10.49
C ARG A 577 -5.11 32.54 9.55
N THR A 578 -5.61 32.27 8.33
CA THR A 578 -6.02 33.34 7.42
C THR A 578 -7.32 34.00 7.90
N ILE A 579 -7.22 35.24 8.38
CA ILE A 579 -8.32 36.03 8.88
C ILE A 579 -8.64 37.18 7.92
N TYR A 580 -9.92 37.30 7.60
CA TYR A 580 -10.42 38.38 6.76
C TYR A 580 -11.02 39.49 7.62
N ASN A 581 -10.51 40.72 7.45
CA ASN A 581 -11.05 41.91 8.10
C ASN A 581 -11.91 42.66 7.11
N ALA A 582 -13.15 42.99 7.46
CA ALA A 582 -14.08 43.62 6.54
C ALA A 582 -14.96 44.68 7.22
N VAL A 583 -15.22 45.79 6.47
CA VAL A 583 -16.27 46.74 6.77
C VAL A 583 -17.25 46.74 5.62
N TYR A 584 -18.54 46.58 5.90
CA TYR A 584 -19.57 46.61 4.86
C TYR A 584 -20.77 47.47 5.27
N ARG A 585 -21.45 48.04 4.26
CA ARG A 585 -22.72 48.74 4.42
C ARG A 585 -23.86 47.75 4.17
N ASP A 586 -24.84 47.70 5.07
CA ASP A 586 -25.98 46.83 4.98
C ASP A 586 -27.13 47.55 4.22
N GLY A 587 -27.33 47.21 2.95
CA GLY A 587 -28.28 47.82 2.05
C GLY A 587 -27.88 49.20 1.49
N LYS A 588 -28.73 49.85 0.70
CA LYS A 588 -28.42 51.07 -0.04
C LYS A 588 -28.16 52.29 0.87
N LYS A 589 -28.84 52.39 2.03
CA LYS A 589 -28.72 53.49 3.01
C LYS A 589 -28.58 53.00 4.44
N GLY A 590 -28.25 51.74 4.64
CA GLY A 590 -28.18 51.11 5.96
C GLY A 590 -26.89 51.44 6.71
N PRO A 591 -26.76 50.91 7.96
CA PRO A 591 -25.62 51.11 8.79
C PRO A 591 -24.40 50.30 8.31
N TYR A 592 -23.22 50.69 8.82
CA TYR A 592 -21.97 50.01 8.53
C TYR A 592 -21.61 49.09 9.67
N TYR A 593 -21.17 47.88 9.29
CA TYR A 593 -20.69 46.82 10.20
C TYR A 593 -19.24 46.52 9.95
N ILE A 594 -18.53 46.18 11.06
CA ILE A 594 -17.15 45.74 11.05
C ILE A 594 -17.07 44.30 11.56
N LYS A 595 -16.32 43.46 10.91
CA LYS A 595 -16.13 42.06 11.32
C LYS A 595 -14.77 41.51 10.96
N ARG A 596 -14.39 40.50 11.75
CA ARG A 596 -13.26 39.57 11.48
C ARG A 596 -13.80 38.15 11.35
N PHE A 597 -13.35 37.43 10.34
CA PHE A 597 -13.81 36.07 10.13
C PHE A 597 -12.77 35.23 9.38
N ASN A 598 -12.85 33.90 9.52
CA ASN A 598 -12.12 32.96 8.71
C ASN A 598 -13.05 32.17 7.78
N VAL A 599 -12.46 31.48 6.81
CA VAL A 599 -13.16 30.58 5.88
C VAL A 599 -12.38 29.26 5.83
N THR A 600 -12.81 28.26 6.61
CA THR A 600 -12.11 26.99 6.73
C THR A 600 -12.61 25.93 5.75
N THR A 601 -13.92 25.91 5.49
CA THR A 601 -14.56 24.92 4.60
C THR A 601 -15.64 25.55 3.76
N MET A 602 -15.70 25.16 2.48
CA MET A 602 -16.75 25.58 1.54
C MET A 602 -16.96 24.56 0.41
N THR A 603 -18.15 24.55 -0.17
CA THR A 603 -18.44 23.82 -1.40
C THR A 603 -18.01 24.68 -2.61
N ARG A 604 -17.33 24.07 -3.58
CA ARG A 604 -16.94 24.73 -4.86
C ARG A 604 -18.16 25.22 -5.63
N GLU A 605 -17.98 26.31 -6.38
CA GLU A 605 -18.94 26.87 -7.31
C GLU A 605 -20.26 27.38 -6.68
N ARG A 606 -20.36 27.39 -5.35
CA ARG A 606 -21.50 27.92 -4.61
C ARG A 606 -21.21 29.32 -4.13
N ASP A 607 -22.15 30.23 -4.37
CA ASP A 607 -22.07 31.61 -3.87
C ASP A 607 -22.45 31.67 -2.38
N TYR A 608 -21.64 32.37 -1.62
CA TYR A 608 -21.87 32.70 -0.21
C TYR A 608 -21.85 34.21 -0.01
N ASN A 609 -22.44 34.69 1.07
CA ASN A 609 -22.51 36.12 1.37
C ASN A 609 -21.86 36.46 2.71
N LEU A 610 -20.95 37.40 2.72
CA LEU A 610 -20.33 37.91 3.94
C LEU A 610 -21.12 39.03 4.64
N THR A 611 -22.12 39.61 3.97
CA THR A 611 -23.05 40.62 4.52
C THR A 611 -24.31 39.93 5.10
N ASN A 612 -25.29 40.71 5.54
CA ASN A 612 -26.59 40.18 6.00
C ASN A 612 -27.53 39.73 4.87
N GLY A 613 -27.08 39.80 3.61
CA GLY A 613 -27.91 39.45 2.44
C GLY A 613 -28.92 40.52 2.05
N THR A 614 -28.89 41.68 2.69
CA THR A 614 -29.76 42.82 2.32
C THR A 614 -29.40 43.29 0.92
N PRO A 615 -30.37 43.46 -0.02
CA PRO A 615 -30.10 43.96 -1.36
C PRO A 615 -29.35 45.29 -1.38
N ASN A 616 -28.36 45.43 -2.30
CA ASN A 616 -27.48 46.56 -2.43
C ASN A 616 -26.52 46.80 -1.24
N SER A 617 -26.25 45.82 -0.44
CA SER A 617 -25.13 45.83 0.48
C SER A 617 -23.81 46.00 -0.28
N LYS A 618 -22.79 46.58 0.37
CA LYS A 618 -21.51 46.84 -0.27
C LYS A 618 -20.37 46.75 0.72
N VAL A 619 -19.33 46.01 0.37
CA VAL A 619 -18.06 45.99 1.12
C VAL A 619 -17.29 47.27 0.79
N VAL A 620 -16.87 47.98 1.82
CA VAL A 620 -16.18 49.28 1.71
C VAL A 620 -14.73 49.21 2.16
N TYR A 621 -14.38 48.18 2.93
CA TYR A 621 -13.01 47.88 3.32
C TYR A 621 -12.85 46.36 3.44
N PHE A 622 -11.70 45.88 3.00
CA PHE A 622 -11.41 44.42 3.06
C PHE A 622 -9.91 44.17 3.01
N THR A 623 -9.42 43.34 3.91
CA THR A 623 -8.05 42.82 3.92
C THR A 623 -8.06 41.32 4.21
N ALA A 624 -7.07 40.60 3.69
CA ALA A 624 -6.80 39.24 3.98
C ALA A 624 -5.48 39.12 4.72
N ASN A 625 -5.50 38.52 5.91
CA ASN A 625 -4.39 38.54 6.87
C ASN A 625 -3.97 37.08 7.13
N PRO A 626 -2.87 36.57 6.52
CA PRO A 626 -2.50 35.15 6.53
C PRO A 626 -2.14 34.63 7.92
N ASN A 627 -1.81 35.49 8.87
CA ASN A 627 -1.48 35.11 10.23
C ASN A 627 -2.34 35.81 11.27
N GLY A 628 -3.55 36.22 10.90
CA GLY A 628 -4.49 36.88 11.81
C GLY A 628 -4.08 38.26 12.28
N GLU A 629 -3.35 39.02 11.45
CA GLU A 629 -2.95 40.39 11.75
C GLU A 629 -4.18 41.27 11.91
N ALA A 630 -4.10 42.24 12.88
CA ALA A 630 -5.17 43.15 13.20
C ALA A 630 -4.70 44.59 12.98
N GLU A 631 -5.07 45.11 11.82
CA GLU A 631 -4.75 46.52 11.49
C GLU A 631 -5.65 47.53 12.18
N VAL A 632 -5.13 48.75 12.34
CA VAL A 632 -5.90 49.91 12.78
C VAL A 632 -6.35 50.74 11.56
N ILE A 633 -7.65 50.98 11.47
CA ILE A 633 -8.24 51.79 10.39
C ILE A 633 -8.71 53.14 10.88
N LYS A 634 -8.55 54.19 10.01
CA LYS A 634 -9.14 55.50 10.17
C LYS A 634 -10.33 55.64 9.22
N VAL A 635 -11.50 55.81 9.82
CA VAL A 635 -12.76 56.03 9.12
C VAL A 635 -13.11 57.49 9.13
N THR A 636 -13.24 58.09 7.95
CA THR A 636 -13.69 59.47 7.77
C THR A 636 -15.17 59.45 7.39
N LEU A 637 -15.99 60.09 8.21
CA LEU A 637 -17.42 60.20 7.97
C LEU A 637 -17.72 61.37 7.03
N ASP A 638 -18.84 61.29 6.32
CA ASP A 638 -19.35 62.37 5.48
C ASP A 638 -19.82 63.51 6.39
N PRO A 639 -19.22 64.71 6.27
CA PRO A 639 -19.62 65.90 7.06
C PRO A 639 -21.09 66.25 6.96
N ALA A 640 -21.72 65.97 5.82
CA ALA A 640 -23.14 66.17 5.62
C ALA A 640 -24.06 65.26 6.44
N SER A 641 -23.52 64.06 6.86
CA SER A 641 -24.27 63.06 7.62
C SER A 641 -24.10 63.21 9.14
N LYS A 642 -23.02 63.86 9.62
CA LYS A 642 -22.70 63.97 11.06
C LYS A 642 -22.09 65.37 11.36
N LYS A 643 -22.65 66.10 12.38
CA LYS A 643 -22.06 67.30 12.96
C LYS A 643 -21.07 66.93 14.08
N GLY A 644 -19.89 67.57 14.14
CA GLY A 644 -18.82 67.27 15.15
C GLY A 644 -17.71 66.38 14.64
N ASN A 645 -17.15 65.56 15.53
CA ASN A 645 -16.01 64.69 15.14
C ASN A 645 -16.38 63.72 14.04
N ILE A 646 -15.74 63.88 12.87
CA ILE A 646 -15.97 63.08 11.65
C ILE A 646 -14.98 61.91 11.51
N PHE A 647 -14.06 61.75 12.46
CA PHE A 647 -13.07 60.69 12.44
C PHE A 647 -13.39 59.61 13.49
N ILE A 648 -13.31 58.35 13.09
CA ILE A 648 -13.37 57.18 13.97
C ILE A 648 -12.12 56.37 13.70
N GLU A 649 -11.35 56.08 14.75
CA GLU A 649 -10.29 55.10 14.70
C GLU A 649 -10.82 53.81 15.27
N LYS A 650 -10.53 52.69 14.61
CA LYS A 650 -10.93 51.38 15.07
C LYS A 650 -9.82 50.36 14.83
N ASP A 651 -9.47 49.69 15.90
CA ASP A 651 -8.52 48.59 15.90
C ASP A 651 -9.29 47.29 15.65
N PHE A 652 -8.82 46.46 14.72
CA PHE A 652 -9.40 45.16 14.48
C PHE A 652 -9.06 44.15 15.58
N SER A 653 -8.04 44.37 16.40
CA SER A 653 -7.74 43.54 17.56
C SER A 653 -8.87 43.51 18.59
N ASP A 654 -9.65 44.61 18.71
CA ASP A 654 -10.85 44.64 19.55
C ASP A 654 -12.02 43.80 19.01
N ILE A 655 -11.96 43.29 17.78
CA ILE A 655 -13.03 42.59 17.12
C ILE A 655 -12.78 41.08 17.19
N LEU A 656 -13.65 40.37 17.89
CA LEU A 656 -13.58 38.93 17.98
C LEU A 656 -13.70 38.26 16.61
N ILE A 657 -12.87 37.27 16.35
CA ILE A 657 -12.94 36.42 15.16
C ILE A 657 -14.19 35.55 15.29
N LYS A 658 -15.13 35.67 14.38
CA LYS A 658 -16.38 34.88 14.36
C LYS A 658 -16.54 34.11 13.06
N GLY A 659 -17.47 33.16 13.02
CA GLY A 659 -17.79 32.45 11.79
C GLY A 659 -18.22 33.41 10.64
N ARG A 660 -18.01 32.95 9.41
CA ARG A 660 -18.26 33.71 8.17
C ARG A 660 -19.67 34.35 8.05
N ALA A 661 -20.69 33.63 8.61
CA ALA A 661 -22.10 34.10 8.57
C ALA A 661 -22.43 35.17 9.63
N ALA A 662 -21.51 35.49 10.55
CA ALA A 662 -21.78 36.45 11.61
C ALA A 662 -22.01 37.88 11.00
N LYS A 663 -22.96 38.60 11.54
CA LYS A 663 -23.30 40.00 11.12
C LYS A 663 -22.14 40.99 11.36
N GLY A 664 -21.31 40.79 12.39
CA GLY A 664 -20.31 41.76 12.85
C GLY A 664 -20.85 42.77 13.82
N ASN A 665 -19.97 43.66 14.26
CA ASN A 665 -20.26 44.75 15.20
C ASN A 665 -20.67 46.00 14.43
N LEU A 666 -21.62 46.79 15.01
CA LEU A 666 -22.03 48.05 14.42
C LEU A 666 -20.85 49.04 14.51
N LEU A 667 -20.38 49.52 13.35
CA LEU A 667 -19.34 50.53 13.28
C LEU A 667 -19.92 51.95 13.33
N THR A 668 -20.87 52.26 12.47
CA THR A 668 -21.55 53.55 12.42
C THR A 668 -22.85 53.52 11.62
N LYS A 669 -23.81 54.38 11.98
CA LYS A 669 -25.02 54.66 11.21
C LYS A 669 -24.85 55.80 10.21
N PHE A 670 -23.76 56.55 10.28
CA PHE A 670 -23.45 57.68 9.44
C PHE A 670 -22.75 57.25 8.15
N ASN A 671 -22.91 58.05 7.08
CA ASN A 671 -22.24 57.76 5.82
C ASN A 671 -20.72 57.88 5.98
N ILE A 672 -20.02 56.91 5.45
CA ILE A 672 -18.56 56.89 5.38
C ILE A 672 -18.12 57.48 4.04
N GLN A 673 -17.26 58.49 4.11
CA GLN A 673 -16.62 59.11 2.94
C GLN A 673 -15.41 58.26 2.50
N ARG A 674 -14.56 57.85 3.47
CA ARG A 674 -13.34 57.11 3.21
C ARG A 674 -12.95 56.25 4.41
N ILE A 675 -12.36 55.03 4.13
CA ILE A 675 -11.63 54.23 5.10
C ILE A 675 -10.19 54.11 4.62
N GLY A 676 -9.24 54.39 5.49
CA GLY A 676 -7.82 54.23 5.22
C GLY A 676 -7.14 53.41 6.30
N LEU A 677 -6.11 52.63 5.94
CA LEU A 677 -5.21 51.99 6.88
C LEU A 677 -4.44 53.06 7.65
N LYS A 678 -4.42 53.00 8.99
CA LYS A 678 -3.63 53.88 9.86
C LYS A 678 -2.30 53.25 10.22
N SER A 679 -2.33 51.99 10.65
CA SER A 679 -1.15 51.19 10.96
C SER A 679 -1.44 49.72 10.73
N HIS A 680 -0.40 48.98 10.35
CA HIS A 680 -0.43 47.50 10.39
C HIS A 680 -0.45 47.06 11.85
N GLY A 681 -1.20 46.02 12.13
CA GLY A 681 -1.29 45.44 13.44
C GLY A 681 -0.54 44.11 13.54
N HIS A 682 -0.50 43.59 14.74
CA HIS A 682 0.16 42.33 15.06
C HIS A 682 -0.81 41.17 14.95
N SER A 683 -0.29 39.93 14.92
CA SER A 683 -1.10 38.71 14.98
C SER A 683 -1.85 38.65 16.30
N THR A 684 -3.14 38.33 16.24
CA THR A 684 -3.98 38.07 17.44
C THR A 684 -4.21 36.58 17.68
N LEU A 685 -3.50 35.72 16.95
CA LEU A 685 -3.54 34.28 17.08
C LEU A 685 -2.37 33.82 17.94
N GLY A 686 -2.48 32.69 18.61
CA GLY A 686 -1.41 32.07 19.38
C GLY A 686 -0.18 31.74 18.53
N GLY A 687 0.84 31.20 19.15
CA GLY A 687 2.13 30.93 18.54
C GLY A 687 2.03 30.12 17.24
N ARG A 688 3.07 30.16 16.44
CA ARG A 688 3.19 29.42 15.20
C ARG A 688 4.27 28.37 15.32
N LYS A 689 3.95 27.12 15.06
CA LYS A 689 4.93 26.04 15.00
C LYS A 689 5.87 26.26 13.80
N VAL A 690 7.16 26.11 14.03
CA VAL A 690 8.23 26.33 13.04
C VAL A 690 9.12 25.10 12.99
N TRP A 691 9.41 24.64 11.79
CA TRP A 691 10.30 23.50 11.51
C TRP A 691 11.50 23.99 10.71
N PHE A 692 12.63 23.30 10.90
CA PHE A 692 13.84 23.49 10.12
C PHE A 692 14.07 22.26 9.25
N ASP A 693 14.18 22.48 7.94
CA ASP A 693 14.50 21.44 6.96
C ASP A 693 16.01 21.48 6.65
N PRO A 694 16.80 20.49 7.13
CA PRO A 694 18.24 20.46 6.93
C PRO A 694 18.66 20.18 5.48
N ASP A 695 17.78 19.62 4.66
CA ASP A 695 18.09 19.30 3.27
C ASP A 695 18.21 20.54 2.38
N VAL A 696 17.49 21.58 2.76
CA VAL A 696 17.45 22.85 2.03
C VAL A 696 17.91 24.04 2.89
N ASN A 697 18.31 23.81 4.13
CA ASN A 697 18.74 24.80 5.12
C ASN A 697 17.76 25.97 5.26
N ARG A 698 16.45 25.65 5.37
CA ARG A 698 15.38 26.62 5.46
C ARG A 698 14.35 26.28 6.53
N LEU A 699 13.70 27.30 7.01
CA LEU A 699 12.53 27.13 7.85
C LEU A 699 11.29 26.82 7.01
N ASN A 700 10.36 26.13 7.64
CA ASN A 700 9.03 25.92 7.07
C ASN A 700 7.96 25.87 8.18
N TYR A 701 6.69 25.91 7.73
CA TYR A 701 5.51 25.82 8.58
C TYR A 701 4.64 24.60 8.22
N ASP A 702 5.19 23.69 7.40
CA ASP A 702 4.49 22.61 6.74
C ASP A 702 4.85 21.23 7.34
N GLU A 703 5.41 21.23 8.57
CA GLU A 703 5.76 20.01 9.36
C GLU A 703 6.86 19.13 8.72
N HIS A 704 7.82 19.75 8.00
CA HIS A 704 8.97 19.05 7.43
C HIS A 704 10.26 19.33 8.19
N GLY A 705 11.01 18.27 8.54
CA GLY A 705 12.27 18.35 9.23
C GLY A 705 12.13 18.44 10.75
N LYS A 706 13.07 19.12 11.42
CA LYS A 706 13.14 19.24 12.88
C LYS A 706 12.18 20.32 13.39
N LEU A 707 11.27 19.98 14.32
CA LEU A 707 10.44 20.97 15.01
C LEU A 707 11.33 21.82 15.94
N LEU A 708 11.30 23.14 15.77
CA LEU A 708 12.00 24.10 16.62
C LEU A 708 11.14 24.63 17.78
N GLY A 709 9.83 24.36 17.74
CA GLY A 709 8.89 24.79 18.76
C GLY A 709 7.83 25.75 18.26
N GLU A 710 7.08 26.36 19.20
CA GLU A 710 6.06 27.35 18.93
C GLU A 710 6.61 28.76 19.13
N PHE A 711 6.45 29.60 18.11
CA PHE A 711 7.00 30.95 18.05
C PHE A 711 5.88 32.00 18.09
N ASN A 712 5.99 32.92 19.01
CA ASN A 712 5.18 34.12 19.12
C ASN A 712 5.87 35.29 18.42
N GLU A 713 5.14 36.40 18.27
CA GLU A 713 5.75 37.65 17.77
C GLU A 713 6.83 38.16 18.73
N GLY A 714 8.00 38.42 18.15
CA GLY A 714 9.17 38.83 18.93
C GLY A 714 10.16 37.72 19.22
N ASP A 715 9.75 36.47 19.13
CA ASP A 715 10.66 35.33 19.24
C ASP A 715 11.67 35.28 18.09
N SER A 716 12.84 34.78 18.38
CA SER A 716 13.94 34.67 17.43
C SER A 716 14.51 33.25 17.43
N ILE A 717 15.27 32.92 16.41
CA ILE A 717 16.00 31.68 16.28
C ILE A 717 17.47 31.93 16.53
N LEU A 718 18.09 31.09 17.37
CA LEU A 718 19.53 31.01 17.56
C LEU A 718 20.13 30.09 16.51
N ILE A 719 21.17 30.51 15.84
CA ILE A 719 22.04 29.70 15.00
C ILE A 719 23.43 29.68 15.56
N VAL A 720 24.03 28.51 15.70
CA VAL A 720 25.41 28.29 16.06
C VAL A 720 26.07 27.46 14.98
N LEU A 721 27.20 27.91 14.48
CA LEU A 721 27.98 27.22 13.47
C LEU A 721 29.11 26.40 14.07
N ASP A 722 29.63 25.42 13.36
CA ASP A 722 30.69 24.50 13.80
C ASP A 722 32.02 25.22 14.08
N ASN A 723 32.24 26.41 13.51
CA ASN A 723 33.40 27.27 13.74
C ASN A 723 33.29 28.13 15.02
N GLY A 724 32.22 27.97 15.82
CA GLY A 724 31.92 28.73 17.00
C GLY A 724 31.34 30.11 16.78
N GLU A 725 30.92 30.45 15.58
CA GLU A 725 30.12 31.64 15.31
C GLU A 725 28.66 31.42 15.68
N PHE A 726 28.01 32.48 16.15
CA PHE A 726 26.57 32.47 16.45
C PHE A 726 25.92 33.80 16.09
N TYR A 727 24.63 33.73 15.81
CA TYR A 727 23.77 34.88 15.55
C TYR A 727 22.30 34.52 15.74
N ILE A 728 21.42 35.56 15.80
CA ILE A 728 19.98 35.35 15.86
C ILE A 728 19.29 35.92 14.66
N THR A 729 18.20 35.23 14.23
CA THR A 729 17.33 35.68 13.13
C THR A 729 15.85 35.64 13.54
N ASN A 730 15.00 36.27 12.73
CA ASN A 730 13.56 36.01 12.81
C ASN A 730 13.23 34.62 12.22
N PHE A 731 12.02 34.12 12.48
CA PHE A 731 11.53 32.81 12.02
C PHE A 731 10.81 32.89 10.67
N ASP A 732 11.28 33.72 9.71
CA ASP A 732 10.71 33.82 8.37
C ASP A 732 11.13 32.58 7.53
N ALA A 733 10.17 31.91 6.91
CA ALA A 733 10.42 30.73 6.06
C ALA A 733 11.27 31.05 4.79
N ASN A 734 11.45 32.31 4.45
CA ASN A 734 12.35 32.71 3.37
C ASN A 734 13.82 32.76 3.77
N ASN A 735 14.14 32.66 5.07
CA ASN A 735 15.52 32.64 5.53
C ASN A 735 16.21 31.36 5.02
N HIS A 736 17.43 31.55 4.53
CA HIS A 736 18.33 30.48 4.16
C HIS A 736 19.56 30.56 5.05
N TYR A 737 19.99 29.40 5.55
CA TYR A 737 21.09 29.27 6.50
C TYR A 737 22.27 28.56 5.86
N GLU A 738 23.41 28.61 6.54
CA GLU A 738 24.68 28.00 6.13
C GLU A 738 24.63 26.46 6.22
N ASP A 739 25.53 25.79 5.48
CA ASP A 739 25.61 24.31 5.46
C ASP A 739 26.25 23.74 6.76
N ASN A 740 26.97 24.56 7.53
CA ASN A 740 27.74 24.16 8.70
C ASN A 740 27.07 24.50 10.04
N ILE A 741 25.75 24.41 10.11
CA ILE A 741 24.98 24.61 11.34
C ILE A 741 25.27 23.49 12.34
N LEU A 742 25.72 23.83 13.55
CA LEU A 742 25.86 22.94 14.69
C LEU A 742 24.57 22.89 15.50
N ILE A 743 23.97 24.06 15.78
CA ILE A 743 22.74 24.19 16.56
C ILE A 743 21.80 25.18 15.89
N ILE A 744 20.53 24.80 15.78
CA ILE A 744 19.42 25.69 15.43
C ILE A 744 18.26 25.40 16.37
N GLU A 745 17.81 26.46 17.08
CA GLU A 745 16.75 26.35 18.07
C GLU A 745 16.07 27.68 18.32
N LYS A 746 14.99 27.70 19.11
CA LYS A 746 14.37 28.91 19.61
C LYS A 746 15.30 29.63 20.56
N TRP A 747 15.49 30.96 20.38
CA TRP A 747 16.36 31.78 21.23
C TRP A 747 15.81 31.91 22.64
N ASP A 748 16.65 31.60 23.61
CA ASP A 748 16.44 31.88 25.07
C ASP A 748 17.61 32.65 25.64
N GLU A 749 17.36 33.86 26.16
CA GLU A 749 18.39 34.76 26.73
C GLU A 749 18.96 34.28 28.07
N HIS A 750 18.21 33.42 28.77
CA HIS A 750 18.61 32.89 30.10
C HIS A 750 19.41 31.61 29.99
N LYS A 751 19.51 31.02 28.82
CA LYS A 751 20.17 29.75 28.59
C LYS A 751 21.68 29.89 28.79
N VAL A 752 22.26 29.01 29.67
CA VAL A 752 23.69 28.96 29.96
C VAL A 752 24.34 27.90 29.11
N TRP A 753 25.37 28.27 28.40
CA TRP A 753 26.17 27.40 27.57
C TRP A 753 27.50 27.08 28.23
N SER A 754 27.92 25.83 28.15
CA SER A 754 29.23 25.34 28.56
C SER A 754 29.96 24.81 27.34
N LEU A 755 31.22 25.16 27.19
CA LEU A 755 32.04 24.68 26.07
C LEU A 755 33.45 24.32 26.51
N VAL A 756 34.06 23.44 25.73
CA VAL A 756 35.48 23.13 25.72
C VAL A 756 36.05 23.56 24.37
N LEU A 757 37.13 24.31 24.40
CA LEU A 757 37.81 24.77 23.20
C LEU A 757 39.36 24.56 23.29
N ILE A 758 40.00 24.45 22.12
CA ILE A 758 41.43 24.56 21.96
C ILE A 758 41.75 25.99 21.52
N ASP A 759 42.57 26.69 22.30
CA ASP A 759 42.97 28.08 21.99
C ASP A 759 44.31 28.09 21.28
N ALA A 760 44.30 28.36 19.99
CA ALA A 760 45.51 28.41 19.18
C ALA A 760 46.40 29.62 19.51
N ASP A 761 45.90 30.71 20.07
CA ASP A 761 46.70 31.87 20.54
C ASP A 761 47.47 31.59 21.84
N ASN A 762 47.14 30.49 22.50
CA ASN A 762 47.70 30.10 23.78
C ASN A 762 48.20 28.64 23.74
N ASN A 763 49.12 28.35 22.85
CA ASN A 763 49.84 27.08 22.74
C ASN A 763 48.92 25.85 22.60
N ASN A 764 47.76 26.02 21.97
CA ASN A 764 46.76 24.96 21.82
C ASN A 764 46.26 24.32 23.11
N TYR A 765 46.32 25.07 24.24
CA TYR A 765 45.75 24.57 25.49
C TYR A 765 44.20 24.48 25.42
N HIS A 766 43.69 23.54 26.18
CA HIS A 766 42.27 23.33 26.34
C HIS A 766 41.70 24.26 27.44
N TYR A 767 40.60 24.94 27.11
CA TYR A 767 39.90 25.84 28.01
C TYR A 767 38.43 25.43 28.11
N ILE A 768 37.87 25.60 29.33
CA ILE A 768 36.45 25.54 29.61
C ILE A 768 35.92 26.96 29.73
N LYS A 769 34.81 27.24 29.07
CA LYS A 769 34.01 28.45 29.21
C LYS A 769 32.59 28.10 29.61
N ARG A 770 31.99 29.04 30.38
CA ARG A 770 30.58 29.00 30.73
C ARG A 770 29.99 30.39 30.60
N PHE A 771 28.95 30.58 29.79
CA PHE A 771 28.48 31.89 29.41
C PHE A 771 27.01 31.87 28.94
N ASN A 772 26.36 33.05 28.93
CA ASN A 772 25.14 33.32 28.21
C ASN A 772 25.49 33.96 26.87
N MET A 773 24.81 33.60 25.83
CA MET A 773 24.90 34.24 24.50
C MET A 773 24.13 35.56 24.54
N GLU A 774 24.66 36.60 23.91
CA GLU A 774 23.99 37.89 23.80
C GLU A 774 23.19 37.96 22.50
N ALA A 775 21.98 38.52 22.53
CA ALA A 775 21.15 38.65 21.34
C ALA A 775 21.84 39.56 20.31
N THR A 776 22.22 39.01 19.17
CA THR A 776 22.91 39.73 18.12
C THR A 776 22.50 39.24 16.74
N LYS A 777 22.27 40.18 15.81
CA LYS A 777 22.05 39.86 14.37
C LYS A 777 23.33 39.79 13.58
N ARG A 778 24.48 40.17 14.19
CA ARG A 778 25.80 40.05 13.56
C ARG A 778 26.47 38.79 14.04
N HIS A 779 27.24 38.14 13.19
CA HIS A 779 28.03 36.99 13.57
C HIS A 779 28.99 37.38 14.68
N GLN A 780 28.98 36.67 15.77
CA GLN A 780 29.90 36.77 16.90
C GLN A 780 30.50 35.35 17.09
N ASN A 781 31.77 35.32 17.51
CA ASN A 781 32.48 34.09 17.76
C ASN A 781 32.82 33.96 19.24
N PHE A 782 32.44 32.81 19.85
CA PHE A 782 32.78 32.51 21.24
C PHE A 782 34.03 31.66 21.40
N VAL A 783 34.58 31.08 20.30
CA VAL A 783 35.85 30.34 20.35
C VAL A 783 37.04 31.29 20.30
N GLY A 784 37.00 32.36 19.54
CA GLY A 784 38.03 33.35 19.32
C GLY A 784 38.19 33.74 17.85
N GLU A 785 39.07 34.71 17.57
CA GLU A 785 39.29 35.21 16.21
C GLU A 785 40.30 34.37 15.41
N ASN A 786 41.07 33.53 16.11
CA ASN A 786 42.09 32.68 15.43
C ASN A 786 41.44 31.48 14.76
N PRO A 787 41.58 31.32 13.44
CA PRO A 787 40.91 30.23 12.69
C PRO A 787 41.43 28.81 13.01
N ASN A 788 42.56 28.73 13.74
CA ASN A 788 43.11 27.43 14.17
C ASN A 788 42.60 27.00 15.53
N SER A 789 41.87 27.87 16.25
CA SER A 789 41.18 27.50 17.48
C SER A 789 39.99 26.58 17.14
N LYS A 790 39.74 25.57 17.98
CA LYS A 790 38.73 24.55 17.71
C LYS A 790 37.72 24.45 18.83
N LEU A 791 36.46 24.33 18.49
CA LEU A 791 35.40 23.94 19.40
C LEU A 791 35.43 22.39 19.53
N ILE A 792 35.50 21.89 20.77
CA ILE A 792 35.53 20.45 21.09
C ILE A 792 34.18 19.98 21.60
N VAL A 793 33.60 20.67 22.58
CA VAL A 793 32.32 20.37 23.21
C VAL A 793 31.54 21.66 23.34
N LEU A 794 30.27 21.62 23.01
CA LEU A 794 29.28 22.66 23.31
C LEU A 794 28.02 22.01 23.85
N THR A 795 27.58 22.41 25.03
CA THR A 795 26.39 21.84 25.69
C THR A 795 25.63 22.89 26.48
N ASP A 796 24.33 22.71 26.57
CA ASP A 796 23.40 23.50 27.39
C ASP A 796 22.93 22.75 28.65
N GLN A 797 23.50 21.56 28.91
CA GLN A 797 23.17 20.78 30.11
C GLN A 797 23.33 21.62 31.39
N LYS A 798 22.40 21.45 32.33
CA LYS A 798 22.43 22.19 33.61
C LYS A 798 23.67 21.86 34.46
N ASN A 799 24.06 20.57 34.50
CA ASN A 799 25.18 20.05 35.27
C ASN A 799 26.17 19.30 34.37
N PRO A 800 26.88 19.99 33.43
CA PRO A 800 27.74 19.35 32.47
C PRO A 800 29.03 18.81 33.15
N ARG A 801 29.40 17.59 32.77
CA ARG A 801 30.64 16.93 33.18
C ARG A 801 31.45 16.56 31.96
N VAL A 802 32.76 16.74 32.06
CA VAL A 802 33.68 16.36 31.00
C VAL A 802 34.74 15.41 31.52
N LYS A 803 35.07 14.40 30.72
CA LYS A 803 36.16 13.47 30.95
C LYS A 803 37.34 13.92 30.12
N VAL A 804 38.46 14.12 30.75
CA VAL A 804 39.73 14.52 30.13
C VAL A 804 40.68 13.35 30.13
N THR A 805 41.12 12.95 28.93
CA THR A 805 42.16 11.90 28.77
C THR A 805 43.45 12.57 28.32
N TYR A 806 44.54 12.22 28.99
CA TYR A 806 45.87 12.80 28.75
C TYR A 806 46.63 11.99 27.69
N GLY A 807 47.43 12.68 26.87
CA GLY A 807 48.17 12.09 25.75
C GLY A 807 49.66 12.36 25.79
N GLY A 808 50.37 11.92 24.74
CA GLY A 808 51.79 12.16 24.61
C GLY A 808 52.63 11.72 25.79
N GLU A 809 53.49 12.64 26.30
CA GLU A 809 54.36 12.38 27.46
C GLU A 809 53.54 12.27 28.78
N ASP A 810 52.33 12.78 28.80
CA ASP A 810 51.43 12.78 29.97
C ASP A 810 50.41 11.60 29.96
N ALA A 811 50.46 10.69 29.00
CA ALA A 811 49.52 9.55 28.86
C ALA A 811 49.48 8.57 30.05
N PHE A 812 50.49 8.61 30.93
CA PHE A 812 50.53 7.81 32.15
C PHE A 812 49.59 8.35 33.27
N ARG A 813 48.99 9.53 33.06
CA ARG A 813 48.04 10.11 34.02
C ARG A 813 46.69 9.43 33.80
N GLY A 814 46.03 9.14 34.90
CA GLY A 814 44.65 8.64 34.82
C GLY A 814 43.70 9.69 34.29
N ASP A 815 42.58 9.23 33.66
CA ASP A 815 41.52 10.11 33.20
C ASP A 815 40.99 10.98 34.34
N GLN A 816 40.68 12.24 34.04
CA GLN A 816 40.16 13.21 35.02
C GLN A 816 38.72 13.58 34.62
N GLU A 817 37.76 13.41 35.54
CA GLU A 817 36.43 13.96 35.42
C GLU A 817 36.37 15.34 36.06
N ILE A 818 35.76 16.29 35.35
CA ILE A 818 35.60 17.67 35.77
C ILE A 818 34.13 18.04 35.78
N ASP A 819 33.58 18.44 36.91
CA ASP A 819 32.30 19.12 37.00
C ASP A 819 32.51 20.57 36.53
N VAL A 820 31.84 20.95 35.48
CA VAL A 820 32.03 22.27 34.86
C VAL A 820 31.43 23.37 35.70
N ASN A 821 30.38 23.08 36.51
CA ASN A 821 29.79 24.06 37.40
C ASN A 821 30.73 24.49 38.51
N ASP A 822 31.43 23.51 39.11
CA ASP A 822 32.43 23.77 40.15
C ASP A 822 33.72 24.33 39.59
N PHE A 823 34.03 23.97 38.33
CA PHE A 823 35.28 24.37 37.71
C PHE A 823 35.28 25.83 37.30
N ILE A 824 34.16 26.38 36.73
CA ILE A 824 34.09 27.76 36.27
C ILE A 824 32.68 28.36 36.43
N SER A 825 32.63 29.59 36.99
CA SER A 825 31.37 30.35 37.03
C SER A 825 30.98 30.93 35.67
N VAL A 826 29.71 31.22 35.49
CA VAL A 826 29.18 31.87 34.28
C VAL A 826 29.81 33.26 34.08
N LYS A 827 30.32 33.56 32.90
CA LYS A 827 30.94 34.82 32.49
C LYS A 827 30.40 35.25 31.13
N GLY A 828 30.79 36.47 30.67
CA GLY A 828 30.46 36.90 29.32
C GLY A 828 31.11 35.99 28.24
N PHE A 829 30.47 35.81 27.09
CA PHE A 829 30.92 34.92 26.01
C PHE A 829 32.33 35.28 25.44
N LYS A 830 32.76 36.54 25.55
CA LYS A 830 34.09 37.02 25.15
C LYS A 830 35.19 36.69 26.20
N ALA A 831 34.83 36.14 27.36
CA ALA A 831 35.82 35.78 28.35
C ALA A 831 36.71 34.63 27.84
N LYS A 832 38.01 34.66 28.19
CA LYS A 832 38.98 33.66 27.73
C LYS A 832 38.69 32.22 28.20
N GLY A 833 37.96 32.04 29.28
CA GLY A 833 37.73 30.75 29.92
C GLY A 833 38.83 30.38 30.94
N LYS A 834 38.70 29.20 31.55
CA LYS A 834 39.67 28.65 32.50
C LYS A 834 40.36 27.48 31.86
N ARG A 835 41.70 27.50 31.87
CA ARG A 835 42.51 26.40 31.30
C ARG A 835 42.28 25.13 32.12
N ILE A 836 42.14 23.99 31.42
CA ILE A 836 41.92 22.68 32.03
C ILE A 836 43.19 22.19 32.72
N ALA A 837 44.28 22.10 31.99
CA ALA A 837 45.59 21.62 32.47
C ALA A 837 46.73 22.27 31.72
N THR A 838 47.95 22.05 32.20
CA THR A 838 49.21 22.41 31.52
C THR A 838 49.79 21.21 30.77
N TRP A 839 49.21 20.04 31.00
CA TRP A 839 49.63 18.75 30.44
C TRP A 839 49.00 18.53 29.08
N GLU A 840 49.57 17.62 28.31
CA GLU A 840 49.06 17.28 26.98
C GLU A 840 47.75 16.50 27.12
N ILE A 841 46.68 17.01 26.51
CA ILE A 841 45.35 16.41 26.51
C ILE A 841 45.13 15.76 25.14
N ASP A 842 44.79 14.46 25.12
CA ASP A 842 44.46 13.70 23.94
C ASP A 842 43.00 13.91 23.50
N SER A 843 42.09 13.77 24.48
CA SER A 843 40.66 13.95 24.20
C SER A 843 39.89 14.55 25.35
N VAL A 844 38.76 15.21 25.07
CA VAL A 844 37.79 15.67 26.07
C VAL A 844 36.40 15.23 25.60
N GLU A 845 35.75 14.42 26.41
CA GLU A 845 34.42 13.87 26.12
C GLU A 845 33.40 14.42 27.12
N LEU A 846 32.18 14.69 26.62
CA LEU A 846 31.04 15.06 27.47
C LEU A 846 30.47 13.79 28.11
N LEU A 847 30.31 13.79 29.43
CA LEU A 847 29.67 12.72 30.17
C LEU A 847 28.18 13.00 30.40
N GLU A 848 27.43 11.98 30.72
CA GLU A 848 26.05 12.12 31.15
C GLU A 848 25.96 12.94 32.43
N PRO A 849 25.02 13.91 32.53
CA PRO A 849 24.88 14.72 33.74
C PRO A 849 24.46 13.87 34.94
N ILE A 850 24.87 14.24 36.15
CA ILE A 850 24.31 13.66 37.37
C ILE A 850 22.93 14.26 37.55
N VAL A 851 21.90 13.43 37.39
CA VAL A 851 20.51 13.84 37.63
C VAL A 851 20.19 13.59 39.11
N ASN A 852 19.90 14.62 39.87
CA ASN A 852 19.42 14.49 41.26
C ASN A 852 17.95 14.01 41.23
N GLU A 853 17.55 13.21 42.21
CA GLU A 853 16.17 12.69 42.32
C GLU A 853 15.10 13.78 42.34
N GLU A 854 15.40 14.97 42.88
CA GLU A 854 14.54 16.15 42.91
C GLU A 854 14.31 16.76 41.50
N GLU A 855 15.28 16.69 40.60
CA GLU A 855 15.16 17.16 39.20
C GLU A 855 14.34 16.20 38.35
N GLN A 856 14.32 14.91 38.65
CA GLN A 856 13.45 13.93 37.96
C GLN A 856 11.98 14.12 38.29
N GLU A 857 11.67 14.54 39.53
CA GLU A 857 10.30 14.85 39.95
C GLU A 857 9.80 16.16 39.30
N GLU A 858 10.65 17.17 39.12
CA GLU A 858 10.29 18.42 38.46
C GLU A 858 10.09 18.21 36.91
N GLU A 859 10.93 17.41 36.26
CA GLU A 859 10.77 17.07 34.84
C GLU A 859 9.56 16.18 34.61
N ALA A 860 9.25 15.25 35.50
CA ALA A 860 8.04 14.43 35.42
C ALA A 860 6.77 15.27 35.58
N GLN A 861 6.76 16.23 36.54
CA GLN A 861 5.62 17.14 36.72
C GLN A 861 5.44 18.11 35.57
N SER A 862 6.53 18.62 34.99
CA SER A 862 6.46 19.50 33.82
C SER A 862 5.98 18.76 32.55
N ASN A 863 6.29 17.47 32.38
CA ASN A 863 5.81 16.63 31.27
C ASN A 863 4.34 16.20 31.48
N GLU A 864 3.88 16.03 32.73
CA GLU A 864 2.47 15.81 33.04
C GLU A 864 1.64 17.07 32.80
N GLU A 865 2.11 18.25 33.19
CA GLU A 865 1.44 19.52 32.90
C GLU A 865 1.39 19.84 31.37
N MET A 866 2.43 19.49 30.61
CA MET A 866 2.38 19.62 29.14
C MET A 866 1.40 18.65 28.49
N ASN A 867 1.29 17.41 28.96
CA ASN A 867 0.32 16.44 28.50
C ASN A 867 -1.12 16.78 28.90
N GLU A 868 -1.33 17.40 30.08
CA GLU A 868 -2.67 17.87 30.48
C GLU A 868 -3.10 19.12 29.70
N GLN A 869 -2.19 19.99 29.26
CA GLN A 869 -2.51 21.13 28.41
C GLN A 869 -2.83 20.71 26.96
N ASP A 870 -2.17 19.68 26.44
CA ASP A 870 -2.51 19.13 25.11
C ASP A 870 -3.84 18.37 25.14
N SER A 871 -4.18 17.70 26.23
CA SER A 871 -5.47 17.04 26.41
C SER A 871 -6.64 18.02 26.66
N SER A 872 -6.38 19.22 27.15
CA SER A 872 -7.40 20.24 27.38
C SER A 872 -7.73 21.10 26.15
N SER A 873 -6.86 21.11 25.12
CA SER A 873 -7.11 21.83 23.86
C SER A 873 -7.89 21.06 22.80
N GLU A 874 -8.04 19.73 22.96
CA GLU A 874 -8.84 18.89 22.05
C GLU A 874 -10.32 18.78 22.42
N ASN A 875 -10.79 19.37 23.50
CA ASN A 875 -12.15 19.21 24.01
C ASN A 875 -13.00 20.48 23.88
N LEU A 876 -13.10 21.08 22.71
CA LEU A 876 -14.18 22.01 22.37
C LEU A 876 -14.74 21.67 20.99
N ASP A 877 -15.27 20.46 20.85
CA ASP A 877 -16.18 20.10 19.76
C ASP A 877 -17.62 20.20 20.28
N PRO A 878 -18.45 21.14 19.79
CA PRO A 878 -19.82 21.33 20.29
C PRO A 878 -20.78 20.16 19.96
N ASP A 879 -20.34 19.11 19.28
CA ASP A 879 -21.19 18.00 18.81
C ASP A 879 -21.11 16.69 19.63
N LYS A 880 -20.43 16.69 20.76
CA LYS A 880 -20.36 15.50 21.67
C LYS A 880 -21.56 15.39 22.62
N GLY A 881 -22.76 15.64 22.14
CA GLY A 881 -23.99 15.46 22.93
C GLY A 881 -25.05 14.57 22.27
N LYS A 882 -24.81 14.06 21.05
CA LYS A 882 -25.78 13.22 20.35
C LYS A 882 -25.30 11.77 20.33
N SER A 883 -26.17 10.83 20.71
CA SER A 883 -25.89 9.41 20.63
C SER A 883 -25.82 8.97 19.15
N GLN A 884 -25.14 7.86 18.86
CA GLN A 884 -25.14 7.27 17.50
C GLN A 884 -26.54 7.02 16.94
N GLN A 885 -27.55 6.88 17.82
CA GLN A 885 -28.94 6.68 17.46
C GLN A 885 -29.56 8.00 16.95
N ASP A 886 -29.23 9.14 17.55
CA ASP A 886 -29.75 10.45 17.13
C ASP A 886 -29.24 10.85 15.72
N VAL A 887 -28.03 10.42 15.36
CA VAL A 887 -27.44 10.65 14.01
C VAL A 887 -28.09 9.72 12.96
N ILE A 888 -28.44 8.50 13.34
CA ILE A 888 -29.13 7.56 12.46
C ILE A 888 -30.57 8.02 12.21
N ASP A 889 -31.27 8.55 13.23
CA ASP A 889 -32.61 9.05 13.08
C ASP A 889 -32.71 10.36 12.26
N GLU A 890 -31.66 11.19 12.27
CA GLU A 890 -31.57 12.41 11.42
C GLU A 890 -31.27 12.06 9.95
N ILE A 891 -30.53 10.97 9.67
CA ILE A 891 -30.25 10.48 8.33
C ILE A 891 -31.42 9.67 7.76
N THR A 892 -32.14 8.91 8.59
CA THR A 892 -33.30 8.12 8.16
C THR A 892 -34.57 8.96 8.04
N GLY A 893 -34.72 10.06 8.76
CA GLY A 893 -35.82 11.01 8.63
C GLY A 893 -35.88 11.76 7.30
N GLN A 894 -34.78 11.74 6.52
CA GLN A 894 -34.74 12.33 5.14
C GLN A 894 -35.10 11.31 4.04
N LEU A 895 -35.31 10.04 4.33
CA LEU A 895 -35.61 8.98 3.36
C LEU A 895 -37.02 8.43 3.39
N ASN A 896 -37.89 8.88 4.31
CA ASN A 896 -39.27 8.40 4.44
C ASN A 896 -40.30 9.34 3.77
N LEU A 897 -40.05 9.77 2.52
CA LEU A 897 -41.01 10.58 1.75
C LEU A 897 -41.74 9.74 0.67
N PHE A 898 -41.64 8.42 0.72
CA PHE A 898 -42.36 7.52 -0.22
C PHE A 898 -42.79 6.22 0.44
N ASN A 899 -43.62 6.27 1.49
CA ASN A 899 -44.39 5.14 1.94
C ASN A 899 -45.46 5.61 2.97
N ASP A 900 -46.50 6.22 2.45
CA ASP A 900 -47.82 6.30 3.10
C ASP A 900 -48.85 6.10 2.00
N GLU A 901 -49.29 4.87 1.87
CA GLU A 901 -50.62 4.49 1.40
C GLU A 901 -50.72 2.94 1.44
N GLU A 902 -51.57 2.49 2.29
CA GLU A 902 -52.21 1.17 2.48
C GLU A 902 -51.98 0.61 3.89
N ASP A 903 -52.96 0.90 4.76
CA ASP A 903 -53.77 -0.10 5.45
C ASP A 903 -54.68 0.58 6.47
N SER A 904 -55.94 0.88 6.05
CA SER A 904 -57.08 0.94 6.93
C SER A 904 -58.09 -0.06 6.38
N GLU A 905 -58.41 -1.08 7.16
CA GLU A 905 -59.65 -1.85 7.31
C GLU A 905 -59.38 -3.34 7.48
N SER A 906 -59.53 -3.80 8.66
CA SER A 906 -60.38 -4.79 9.28
C SER A 906 -59.70 -5.51 10.45
#